data_14cfc982c8a76010141586c82c22f82b
#
_entry.id   14cfc982c8a76010141586c82c22f82b
#
_cell.length_a   1.000
_cell.length_b   1.000
_cell.length_c   1.000
_cell.angle_alpha   90.00
_cell.angle_beta   90.00
_cell.angle_gamma   90.00
#
_symmetry.space_group_name_H-M   'P 1'
#
loop_
_entity.id
_entity.type
_entity.pdbx_description
1 polymer ?
#
loop_
_entity_poly.entity_id
_entity_poly.type
_entity_poly.pdbx_seq_one_letter_code
_entity_poly.pdbx_strand_id
1 'polypeptide(L)'
;MTEATSEDGSTLLLHRLAELHRVATTFTGWDGSPRTVSSATLRRVLSALGARVDTPAELADSLESARTREWRRVLPPAVVVREHRDHTVEVHLPVGRTARLHVELEDGSRRELAWVPPAAEQEVEGELLGRSSIPLPAGLPLGWHRIVLAGEEVHAEGTLIVTPERLATTSGLAQHRSWGLMAQLYSVRSSRSWGIGDLADLADLAALSGARHGAGFVLINPLHAAQPVPPVEPSPYLPTTRRFFNPLYIRVEDIPEYAYLAGADRAAVEDAARRFAAVNRSAEQLDRNSSYAAKLSALEAIHRVPRGPARQTQFAAYCAGEGSGLDDFALWSSLAEKLGPDSAQWSRIGGPGSAEAQAARTELAGRMDFFKWLQWICDQQLQTAQAAARSAGMRIGVVHDLAVGVHPAGADAWMLRQVLAPGVSVGAPPDMFNQQGQNWSQPPWHPGRLADAGYAPYRDMLRTILRHAGGIRVDHILGLFRLWWIPAGYPSGEGAYVHYDHEALIGILTLEAQRAGAVVIGEDLGVFEPWVQEYLGERGVLGTNILWFEHTGTGPRAPEEYRAGALTTVNTHDLPPAAGYLAGEHVELRDSLGLLSRPVEEERAADTAARQAVLSLLRSRGLLPDAGNDADAGVDGPEGVRQTVEALYAFITRTPSVLLGVSLTDAVGERRTQNQPGTSDEYPNWRIPLCGPDGHAVLLDDLPVNQRFNALSELMRELT
;
A
#
# COMPACT_ATOMS: atom_id res chain seq x y z
N MET A 1 40.97 -32.73 -5.51
CA MET A 1 40.95 -32.12 -4.16
C MET A 1 41.05 -30.60 -4.14
N THR A 2 41.45 -29.94 -5.23
CA THR A 2 41.61 -28.48 -5.32
C THR A 2 40.36 -27.72 -5.76
N GLU A 3 39.41 -28.34 -6.46
CA GLU A 3 38.16 -27.68 -6.89
C GLU A 3 37.13 -27.59 -5.75
N ALA A 4 36.98 -28.62 -4.94
CA ALA A 4 36.00 -28.61 -3.81
C ALA A 4 36.36 -27.59 -2.71
N THR A 5 37.66 -27.30 -2.46
CA THR A 5 38.10 -26.26 -1.52
C THR A 5 37.92 -24.83 -2.04
N SER A 6 37.86 -24.65 -3.36
CA SER A 6 37.62 -23.35 -4.02
C SER A 6 36.12 -22.98 -4.05
N GLU A 7 35.24 -23.97 -4.25
CA GLU A 7 33.78 -23.74 -4.22
C GLU A 7 33.29 -23.41 -2.80
N ASP A 8 33.83 -24.07 -1.78
CA ASP A 8 33.47 -23.82 -0.39
C ASP A 8 33.90 -22.40 0.06
N GLY A 9 35.09 -21.95 -0.37
CA GLY A 9 35.57 -20.60 -0.11
C GLY A 9 34.74 -19.51 -0.79
N SER A 10 34.32 -19.73 -2.04
CA SER A 10 33.47 -18.76 -2.79
C SER A 10 32.07 -18.65 -2.18
N THR A 11 31.50 -19.77 -1.75
CA THR A 11 30.18 -19.80 -1.09
C THR A 11 30.21 -19.05 0.25
N LEU A 12 31.28 -19.20 1.04
CA LEU A 12 31.44 -18.47 2.28
C LEU A 12 31.53 -16.94 2.06
N LEU A 13 32.30 -16.50 1.06
CA LEU A 13 32.36 -15.07 0.71
C LEU A 13 31.03 -14.53 0.24
N LEU A 14 30.28 -15.30 -0.54
CA LEU A 14 28.94 -14.94 -1.03
C LEU A 14 27.97 -14.76 0.14
N HIS A 15 27.93 -15.68 1.09
CA HIS A 15 27.09 -15.59 2.28
C HIS A 15 27.46 -14.37 3.13
N ARG A 16 28.74 -14.13 3.34
CA ARG A 16 29.23 -12.95 4.06
C ARG A 16 28.84 -11.63 3.40
N LEU A 17 28.92 -11.57 2.07
CA LEU A 17 28.45 -10.41 1.30
C LEU A 17 26.94 -10.23 1.40
N ALA A 18 26.17 -11.33 1.35
CA ALA A 18 24.73 -11.33 1.56
C ALA A 18 24.35 -10.75 2.93
N GLU A 19 25.02 -11.16 4.00
CA GLU A 19 24.80 -10.63 5.35
C GLU A 19 25.05 -9.12 5.41
N LEU A 20 26.16 -8.61 4.84
CA LEU A 20 26.46 -7.17 4.80
C LEU A 20 25.43 -6.37 3.99
N HIS A 21 24.81 -6.99 2.99
CA HIS A 21 23.72 -6.39 2.23
C HIS A 21 22.33 -6.67 2.81
N ARG A 22 22.26 -7.28 4.01
CA ARG A 22 21.02 -7.66 4.69
C ARG A 22 20.12 -8.56 3.85
N VAL A 23 20.72 -9.45 3.06
CA VAL A 23 20.05 -10.50 2.28
C VAL A 23 20.07 -11.79 3.10
N ALA A 24 18.91 -12.37 3.36
CA ALA A 24 18.80 -13.62 4.08
C ALA A 24 19.35 -14.78 3.23
N THR A 25 20.21 -15.61 3.82
CA THR A 25 20.77 -16.82 3.20
C THR A 25 19.92 -18.06 3.49
N THR A 26 19.01 -17.94 4.46
CA THR A 26 18.05 -18.97 4.84
C THR A 26 16.70 -18.34 5.19
N PHE A 27 15.62 -19.10 5.09
CA PHE A 27 14.28 -18.70 5.53
C PHE A 27 13.51 -19.91 6.04
N THR A 28 12.45 -19.65 6.81
CA THR A 28 11.55 -20.71 7.29
C THR A 28 10.44 -20.88 6.25
N GLY A 29 10.27 -22.09 5.72
CA GLY A 29 9.15 -22.45 4.88
C GLY A 29 7.82 -22.46 5.65
N TRP A 30 6.71 -22.46 4.94
CA TRP A 30 5.36 -22.49 5.53
C TRP A 30 5.12 -23.75 6.38
N ASP A 31 5.84 -24.83 6.08
CA ASP A 31 5.85 -26.10 6.82
C ASP A 31 6.72 -26.07 8.08
N GLY A 32 7.30 -24.91 8.42
CA GLY A 32 8.23 -24.72 9.53
C GLY A 32 9.65 -25.23 9.26
N SER A 33 9.93 -25.79 8.08
CA SER A 33 11.26 -26.29 7.74
C SER A 33 12.22 -25.16 7.37
N PRO A 34 13.50 -25.22 7.78
CA PRO A 34 14.50 -24.27 7.32
C PRO A 34 14.86 -24.55 5.86
N ARG A 35 14.92 -23.51 5.04
CA ARG A 35 15.29 -23.56 3.64
C ARG A 35 16.47 -22.65 3.36
N THR A 36 17.41 -23.12 2.53
CA THR A 36 18.59 -22.36 2.12
C THR A 36 18.35 -21.70 0.77
N VAL A 37 18.71 -20.44 0.64
CA VAL A 37 18.66 -19.70 -0.63
C VAL A 37 19.80 -20.18 -1.52
N SER A 38 19.51 -20.44 -2.79
CA SER A 38 20.52 -20.91 -3.74
C SER A 38 21.60 -19.85 -4.00
N SER A 39 22.85 -20.30 -4.24
CA SER A 39 23.94 -19.39 -4.61
C SER A 39 23.62 -18.58 -5.90
N ALA A 40 22.86 -19.17 -6.83
CA ALA A 40 22.41 -18.48 -8.04
C ALA A 40 21.46 -17.32 -7.71
N THR A 41 20.47 -17.55 -6.87
CA THR A 41 19.55 -16.50 -6.38
C THR A 41 20.31 -15.40 -5.64
N LEU A 42 21.20 -15.78 -4.69
CA LEU A 42 22.01 -14.80 -3.95
C LEU A 42 22.82 -13.90 -4.87
N ARG A 43 23.50 -14.48 -5.89
CA ARG A 43 24.26 -13.67 -6.88
C ARG A 43 23.37 -12.67 -7.61
N ARG A 44 22.20 -13.07 -8.07
CA ARG A 44 21.26 -12.19 -8.77
C ARG A 44 20.72 -11.07 -7.87
N VAL A 45 20.34 -11.38 -6.65
CA VAL A 45 19.85 -10.39 -5.68
C VAL A 45 20.97 -9.40 -5.30
N LEU A 46 22.18 -9.89 -5.06
CA LEU A 46 23.35 -9.03 -4.78
C LEU A 46 23.72 -8.15 -5.97
N SER A 47 23.63 -8.67 -7.20
CA SER A 47 23.81 -7.84 -8.41
C SER A 47 22.76 -6.74 -8.51
N ALA A 48 21.50 -7.01 -8.18
CA ALA A 48 20.45 -6.00 -8.12
C ALA A 48 20.72 -4.93 -7.05
N LEU A 49 21.44 -5.29 -5.97
CA LEU A 49 21.94 -4.38 -4.94
C LEU A 49 23.25 -3.67 -5.33
N GLY A 50 23.74 -3.89 -6.55
CA GLY A 50 24.91 -3.21 -7.10
C GLY A 50 26.26 -3.88 -6.82
N ALA A 51 26.28 -5.07 -6.23
CA ALA A 51 27.51 -5.83 -6.02
C ALA A 51 27.95 -6.57 -7.28
N ARG A 52 29.25 -6.64 -7.54
CA ARG A 52 29.83 -7.50 -8.55
C ARG A 52 30.17 -8.85 -7.95
N VAL A 53 29.63 -9.93 -8.51
CA VAL A 53 29.63 -11.25 -7.86
C VAL A 53 29.92 -12.42 -8.81
N ASP A 54 30.33 -12.14 -10.06
CA ASP A 54 30.49 -13.16 -11.09
C ASP A 54 31.75 -14.01 -10.88
N THR A 55 32.81 -13.40 -10.37
CA THR A 55 34.10 -14.06 -10.12
C THR A 55 34.50 -14.00 -8.63
N PRO A 56 35.37 -14.91 -8.15
CA PRO A 56 35.90 -14.84 -6.79
C PRO A 56 36.61 -13.52 -6.44
N ALA A 57 37.29 -12.92 -7.41
CA ALA A 57 37.95 -11.62 -7.23
C ALA A 57 36.92 -10.51 -7.04
N GLU A 58 35.89 -10.46 -7.86
CA GLU A 58 34.80 -9.49 -7.72
C GLU A 58 34.03 -9.64 -6.40
N LEU A 59 33.83 -10.88 -5.91
CA LEU A 59 33.25 -11.14 -4.59
C LEU A 59 34.12 -10.56 -3.48
N ALA A 60 35.44 -10.74 -3.55
CA ALA A 60 36.36 -10.18 -2.55
C ALA A 60 36.37 -8.66 -2.59
N ASP A 61 36.42 -8.03 -3.76
CA ASP A 61 36.34 -6.58 -3.95
C ASP A 61 35.02 -6.01 -3.44
N SER A 62 33.90 -6.69 -3.75
CA SER A 62 32.57 -6.28 -3.31
C SER A 62 32.41 -6.41 -1.79
N LEU A 63 33.00 -7.43 -1.19
CA LEU A 63 33.01 -7.64 0.25
C LEU A 63 33.79 -6.51 0.96
N GLU A 64 34.95 -6.15 0.45
CA GLU A 64 35.76 -5.06 1.00
C GLU A 64 35.05 -3.70 0.81
N SER A 65 34.47 -3.49 -0.36
CA SER A 65 33.66 -2.30 -0.63
C SER A 65 32.46 -2.19 0.30
N ALA A 66 31.76 -3.30 0.59
CA ALA A 66 30.64 -3.32 1.53
C ALA A 66 31.07 -3.02 2.98
N ARG A 67 32.21 -3.54 3.41
CA ARG A 67 32.78 -3.29 4.75
C ARG A 67 33.20 -1.85 4.99
N THR A 68 33.73 -1.22 3.94
CA THR A 68 34.25 0.15 4.03
C THR A 68 33.22 1.22 3.63
N ARG A 69 32.02 0.81 3.18
CA ARG A 69 30.98 1.71 2.65
C ARG A 69 30.65 2.87 3.60
N GLU A 70 30.46 2.58 4.89
CA GLU A 70 30.11 3.59 5.89
C GLU A 70 31.28 4.55 6.11
N TRP A 71 32.49 4.04 6.18
CA TRP A 71 33.71 4.82 6.40
C TRP A 71 34.04 5.79 5.27
N ARG A 72 33.61 5.49 4.03
CA ARG A 72 33.81 6.37 2.87
C ARG A 72 32.90 7.59 2.87
N ARG A 73 31.95 7.66 3.81
CA ARG A 73 31.01 8.77 3.92
C ARG A 73 31.33 9.61 5.13
N VAL A 74 31.50 10.91 4.91
CA VAL A 74 31.69 11.87 6.00
C VAL A 74 30.51 11.88 6.95
N LEU A 75 29.28 11.86 6.40
CA LEU A 75 28.01 11.76 7.11
C LEU A 75 27.15 10.65 6.50
N PRO A 76 26.31 9.96 7.29
CA PRO A 76 25.25 9.13 6.73
C PRO A 76 24.28 10.00 5.92
N PRO A 77 23.77 9.52 4.77
CA PRO A 77 22.85 10.28 3.91
C PRO A 77 21.52 10.58 4.60
N ALA A 78 21.10 9.70 5.50
CA ALA A 78 19.93 9.87 6.33
C ALA A 78 20.16 9.27 7.71
N VAL A 79 19.67 9.96 8.74
CA VAL A 79 19.63 9.52 10.13
C VAL A 79 18.18 9.63 10.58
N VAL A 80 17.58 8.52 10.98
CA VAL A 80 16.21 8.49 11.50
C VAL A 80 16.25 8.16 12.97
N VAL A 81 15.66 9.01 13.78
CA VAL A 81 15.71 8.91 15.24
C VAL A 81 14.30 9.02 15.83
N ARG A 82 14.10 8.42 17.00
CA ARG A 82 12.86 8.60 17.77
C ARG A 82 13.01 9.79 18.72
N GLU A 83 11.94 10.55 18.89
CA GLU A 83 11.89 11.60 19.91
C GLU A 83 12.17 11.03 21.32
N HIS A 84 12.69 11.86 22.22
CA HIS A 84 12.93 11.52 23.62
C HIS A 84 13.93 10.39 23.89
N ARG A 85 14.69 9.94 22.88
CA ARG A 85 15.77 8.97 23.05
C ARG A 85 17.13 9.64 22.78
N ASP A 86 18.16 9.13 23.41
CA ASP A 86 19.52 9.53 23.12
C ASP A 86 19.98 8.91 21.81
N HIS A 87 20.47 9.75 20.91
CA HIS A 87 20.96 9.34 19.60
C HIS A 87 22.28 10.00 19.29
N THR A 88 23.07 9.38 18.43
CA THR A 88 24.30 9.91 17.88
C THR A 88 24.27 9.91 16.35
N VAL A 89 25.05 10.79 15.76
CA VAL A 89 25.38 10.72 14.32
C VAL A 89 26.86 10.36 14.18
N GLU A 90 27.11 9.36 13.32
CA GLU A 90 28.48 8.94 13.02
C GLU A 90 29.11 9.86 11.98
N VAL A 91 30.32 10.35 12.29
CA VAL A 91 31.09 11.24 11.42
C VAL A 91 32.43 10.59 11.15
N HIS A 92 32.81 10.48 9.87
CA HIS A 92 34.10 9.94 9.47
C HIS A 92 34.94 11.03 8.82
N LEU A 93 36.06 11.34 9.44
CA LEU A 93 37.04 12.32 8.93
C LEU A 93 38.46 11.75 9.02
N PRO A 94 39.41 12.26 8.20
CA PRO A 94 40.82 11.95 8.38
C PRO A 94 41.28 12.26 9.81
N VAL A 95 42.06 11.35 10.39
CA VAL A 95 42.54 11.48 11.79
C VAL A 95 43.27 12.80 11.95
N GLY A 96 42.94 13.52 13.04
CA GLY A 96 43.45 14.84 13.34
C GLY A 96 42.68 16.01 12.73
N ARG A 97 41.70 15.72 11.87
CA ARG A 97 40.78 16.77 11.38
C ARG A 97 39.60 16.97 12.33
N THR A 98 39.08 18.18 12.36
CA THR A 98 37.84 18.57 13.07
C THR A 98 36.97 19.41 12.15
N ALA A 99 35.67 19.47 12.43
CA ALA A 99 34.73 20.28 11.69
C ALA A 99 33.67 20.87 12.63
N ARG A 100 32.98 21.91 12.16
CA ARG A 100 31.78 22.42 12.83
C ARG A 100 30.59 21.61 12.34
N LEU A 101 29.75 21.22 13.25
CA LEU A 101 28.55 20.42 12.96
C LEU A 101 27.34 21.09 13.59
N HIS A 102 26.25 21.21 12.84
CA HIS A 102 24.98 21.70 13.36
C HIS A 102 23.79 21.00 12.71
N VAL A 103 22.68 21.00 13.41
CA VAL A 103 21.39 20.63 12.87
C VAL A 103 20.65 21.90 12.43
N GLU A 104 20.23 21.93 11.18
CA GLU A 104 19.33 22.94 10.65
C GLU A 104 17.91 22.37 10.67
N LEU A 105 17.06 22.97 11.52
CA LEU A 105 15.69 22.48 11.71
C LEU A 105 14.77 22.85 10.53
N GLU A 106 13.64 22.19 10.42
CA GLU A 106 12.66 22.41 9.36
C GLU A 106 12.10 23.85 9.34
N ASP A 107 12.12 24.54 10.49
CA ASP A 107 11.76 25.97 10.63
C ASP A 107 12.91 26.95 10.30
N GLY A 108 14.07 26.45 9.89
CA GLY A 108 15.27 27.21 9.57
C GLY A 108 16.14 27.58 10.78
N SER A 109 15.74 27.26 12.00
CA SER A 109 16.58 27.48 13.18
C SER A 109 17.71 26.47 13.25
N ARG A 110 18.79 26.80 13.99
CA ARG A 110 20.00 25.97 14.06
C ARG A 110 20.30 25.52 15.48
N ARG A 111 20.88 24.32 15.60
CA ARG A 111 21.38 23.74 16.84
C ARG A 111 22.81 23.27 16.61
N GLU A 112 23.77 23.94 17.23
CA GLU A 112 25.19 23.55 17.19
C GLU A 112 25.39 22.21 17.91
N LEU A 113 26.24 21.35 17.34
CA LEU A 113 26.65 20.09 17.93
C LEU A 113 28.09 20.17 18.44
N ALA A 114 28.31 19.62 19.64
CA ALA A 114 29.63 19.56 20.20
C ALA A 114 30.48 18.47 19.53
N TRP A 115 31.66 18.81 19.06
CA TRP A 115 32.57 17.82 18.48
C TRP A 115 33.05 16.83 19.54
N VAL A 116 33.06 15.54 19.18
CA VAL A 116 33.61 14.46 20.00
C VAL A 116 34.79 13.84 19.24
N PRO A 117 35.93 13.62 19.90
CA PRO A 117 37.06 12.94 19.27
C PRO A 117 36.72 11.56 18.76
N PRO A 118 37.41 11.05 17.72
CA PRO A 118 37.14 9.73 17.17
C PRO A 118 37.41 8.63 18.21
N ALA A 119 36.47 7.68 18.30
CA ALA A 119 36.52 6.50 19.16
C ALA A 119 37.05 5.24 18.45
N ALA A 120 37.12 5.27 17.15
CA ALA A 120 37.64 4.20 16.31
C ALA A 120 38.31 4.76 15.07
N GLU A 121 39.30 4.02 14.56
CA GLU A 121 40.05 4.40 13.37
C GLU A 121 40.10 3.21 12.39
N GLN A 122 40.08 3.51 11.10
CA GLN A 122 40.22 2.52 10.04
C GLN A 122 40.94 3.11 8.84
N GLU A 123 41.86 2.36 8.27
CA GLU A 123 42.46 2.68 7.00
C GLU A 123 41.53 2.34 5.84
N VAL A 124 41.23 3.30 5.00
CA VAL A 124 40.36 3.15 3.82
C VAL A 124 41.07 3.83 2.63
N GLU A 125 41.37 3.05 1.61
CA GLU A 125 42.03 3.54 0.37
C GLU A 125 43.33 4.30 0.63
N GLY A 126 44.09 3.92 1.67
CA GLY A 126 45.40 4.53 2.04
C GLY A 126 45.28 5.77 2.93
N GLU A 127 44.07 6.13 3.35
CA GLU A 127 43.83 7.22 4.30
C GLU A 127 43.31 6.67 5.63
N LEU A 128 43.87 7.15 6.76
CA LEU A 128 43.44 6.79 8.09
C LEU A 128 42.25 7.67 8.51
N LEU A 129 41.05 7.10 8.57
CA LEU A 129 39.81 7.76 8.95
C LEU A 129 39.49 7.48 10.41
N GLY A 130 39.05 8.52 11.12
CA GLY A 130 38.54 8.44 12.49
C GLY A 130 37.02 8.53 12.50
N ARG A 131 36.36 7.69 13.30
CA ARG A 131 34.90 7.68 13.51
C ARG A 131 34.57 8.36 14.82
N SER A 132 33.80 9.46 14.74
CA SER A 132 33.29 10.23 15.88
C SER A 132 31.78 10.03 16.00
N SER A 133 31.29 9.61 17.16
CA SER A 133 29.88 9.50 17.48
C SER A 133 29.41 10.79 18.15
N ILE A 134 28.77 11.66 17.39
CA ILE A 134 28.36 13.00 17.84
C ILE A 134 26.94 12.93 18.43
N PRO A 135 26.77 13.26 19.73
CA PRO A 135 25.44 13.27 20.35
C PRO A 135 24.49 14.29 19.69
N LEU A 136 23.28 13.87 19.40
CA LEU A 136 22.21 14.75 18.97
C LEU A 136 21.56 15.42 20.19
N PRO A 137 21.12 16.70 20.10
CA PRO A 137 20.47 17.39 21.21
C PRO A 137 19.18 16.69 21.63
N ALA A 138 18.95 16.57 22.92
CA ALA A 138 17.66 16.16 23.44
C ALA A 138 16.57 17.17 23.06
N GLY A 139 15.35 16.68 22.79
CA GLY A 139 14.20 17.54 22.51
C GLY A 139 14.21 18.20 21.12
N LEU A 140 14.83 17.58 20.13
CA LEU A 140 14.63 17.95 18.73
C LEU A 140 13.14 17.80 18.37
N PRO A 141 12.54 18.76 17.65
CA PRO A 141 11.14 18.66 17.24
C PRO A 141 10.95 17.54 16.20
N LEU A 142 9.75 16.98 16.17
CA LEU A 142 9.35 16.04 15.11
C LEU A 142 9.49 16.71 13.75
N GLY A 143 10.13 16.04 12.79
CA GLY A 143 10.23 16.60 11.46
C GLY A 143 11.43 16.18 10.64
N TRP A 144 11.58 16.90 9.54
CA TRP A 144 12.64 16.72 8.55
C TRP A 144 13.65 17.85 8.70
N HIS A 145 14.84 17.50 9.11
CA HIS A 145 15.93 18.43 9.40
C HIS A 145 17.14 18.10 8.53
N ARG A 146 18.17 18.94 8.57
CA ARG A 146 19.46 18.67 7.93
C ARG A 146 20.58 18.67 9.00
N ILE A 147 21.50 17.75 8.87
CA ILE A 147 22.79 17.80 9.55
C ILE A 147 23.75 18.39 8.55
N VAL A 148 24.44 19.44 8.96
CA VAL A 148 25.42 20.14 8.12
C VAL A 148 26.76 20.12 8.83
N LEU A 149 27.77 19.59 8.13
CA LEU A 149 29.16 19.59 8.55
C LEU A 149 29.95 20.53 7.65
N ALA A 150 30.69 21.46 8.26
CA ALA A 150 31.55 22.41 7.58
C ALA A 150 32.92 22.45 8.22
N GLY A 151 33.95 22.09 7.49
CA GLY A 151 35.37 22.21 7.82
C GLY A 151 36.12 22.98 6.74
N GLU A 152 37.43 23.13 6.90
CA GLU A 152 38.26 23.91 5.95
C GLU A 152 38.28 23.31 4.54
N GLU A 153 38.26 21.97 4.42
CA GLU A 153 38.35 21.26 3.15
C GLU A 153 37.18 20.28 2.94
N VAL A 154 36.24 20.19 3.90
CA VAL A 154 35.18 19.22 3.91
C VAL A 154 33.83 19.91 4.14
N HIS A 155 32.88 19.68 3.24
CA HIS A 155 31.49 20.03 3.41
C HIS A 155 30.64 18.81 3.16
N ALA A 156 29.73 18.49 4.10
CA ALA A 156 28.83 17.36 3.96
C ALA A 156 27.45 17.69 4.55
N GLU A 157 26.42 17.15 3.95
CA GLU A 157 25.05 17.28 4.43
C GLU A 157 24.40 15.89 4.53
N GLY A 158 23.53 15.71 5.52
CA GLY A 158 22.71 14.52 5.71
C GLY A 158 21.29 14.91 6.12
N THR A 159 20.32 14.07 5.81
CA THR A 159 18.93 14.25 6.26
C THR A 159 18.81 13.72 7.69
N LEU A 160 18.25 14.50 8.62
CA LEU A 160 17.87 14.05 9.95
C LEU A 160 16.36 14.04 10.07
N ILE A 161 15.79 12.89 10.42
CA ILE A 161 14.36 12.69 10.53
C ILE A 161 14.06 12.32 11.98
N VAL A 162 13.33 13.19 12.68
CA VAL A 162 12.88 12.94 14.06
C VAL A 162 11.44 12.43 14.01
N THR A 163 11.23 11.21 14.47
CA THR A 163 9.95 10.50 14.38
C THR A 163 9.33 10.34 15.77
N PRO A 164 7.99 10.23 15.88
CA PRO A 164 7.36 10.03 17.17
C PRO A 164 7.77 8.68 17.77
N GLU A 165 7.85 8.62 19.10
CA GLU A 165 8.04 7.35 19.82
C GLU A 165 6.87 6.39 19.52
N ARG A 166 5.65 6.95 19.55
CA ARG A 166 4.40 6.23 19.25
C ARG A 166 3.44 7.15 18.51
N LEU A 167 2.73 6.63 17.53
CA LEU A 167 1.68 7.36 16.81
C LEU A 167 0.55 7.74 17.78
N ALA A 168 0.37 9.03 18.04
CA ALA A 168 -0.57 9.53 19.03
C ALA A 168 -2.04 9.38 18.59
N THR A 169 -2.33 9.39 17.30
CA THR A 169 -3.68 9.30 16.74
C THR A 169 -4.42 8.02 17.11
N THR A 170 -3.69 6.93 17.40
CA THR A 170 -4.27 5.65 17.82
C THR A 170 -4.51 5.56 19.32
N SER A 171 -3.92 6.44 20.12
CA SER A 171 -3.97 6.34 21.59
C SER A 171 -5.39 6.47 22.16
N GLY A 172 -6.27 7.23 21.51
CA GLY A 172 -7.67 7.42 21.93
C GLY A 172 -8.63 6.33 21.44
N LEU A 173 -8.21 5.44 20.54
CA LEU A 173 -9.12 4.44 19.96
C LEU A 173 -9.52 3.37 20.96
N ALA A 174 -8.66 3.02 21.92
CA ALA A 174 -8.97 2.04 22.95
C ALA A 174 -10.18 2.43 23.83
N GLN A 175 -10.41 3.75 24.01
CA GLN A 175 -11.53 4.29 24.79
C GLN A 175 -12.80 4.47 23.94
N HIS A 176 -12.66 4.47 22.63
CA HIS A 176 -13.71 4.77 21.67
C HIS A 176 -13.59 3.85 20.47
N ARG A 177 -13.97 2.60 20.67
CA ARG A 177 -14.05 1.63 19.58
C ARG A 177 -14.90 2.19 18.43
N SER A 178 -14.61 1.77 17.23
CA SER A 178 -15.34 2.25 16.07
C SER A 178 -15.50 1.14 15.04
N TRP A 179 -16.67 1.07 14.42
CA TRP A 179 -16.89 0.26 13.26
C TRP A 179 -16.91 1.12 12.00
N GLY A 180 -16.64 0.52 10.85
CA GLY A 180 -16.69 1.20 9.57
C GLY A 180 -16.88 0.24 8.40
N LEU A 181 -17.20 0.79 7.25
CA LEU A 181 -17.33 0.02 6.01
C LEU A 181 -15.98 -0.21 5.35
N MET A 182 -15.83 -1.37 4.71
CA MET A 182 -14.75 -1.71 3.80
C MET A 182 -15.38 -1.90 2.41
N ALA A 183 -14.98 -1.08 1.45
CA ALA A 183 -15.63 -1.02 0.15
C ALA A 183 -14.62 -0.96 -1.00
N GLN A 184 -14.89 -1.68 -2.07
CA GLN A 184 -14.19 -1.52 -3.34
C GLN A 184 -14.88 -0.40 -4.12
N LEU A 185 -14.33 0.83 -4.06
CA LEU A 185 -14.99 2.03 -4.60
C LEU A 185 -15.42 1.88 -6.05
N TYR A 186 -14.60 1.20 -6.87
CA TYR A 186 -14.95 0.97 -8.27
C TYR A 186 -16.29 0.23 -8.46
N SER A 187 -16.74 -0.57 -7.49
CA SER A 187 -18.00 -1.30 -7.50
C SER A 187 -19.17 -0.55 -6.88
N VAL A 188 -18.89 0.51 -6.09
CA VAL A 188 -19.91 1.33 -5.42
C VAL A 188 -20.45 2.38 -6.39
N ARG A 189 -21.43 1.99 -7.19
CA ARG A 189 -22.02 2.86 -8.21
C ARG A 189 -23.31 3.49 -7.71
N SER A 190 -23.58 4.71 -8.15
CA SER A 190 -24.88 5.37 -8.03
C SER A 190 -25.57 5.50 -9.39
N SER A 191 -26.79 6.01 -9.40
CA SER A 191 -27.47 6.38 -10.66
C SER A 191 -26.73 7.46 -11.46
N ARG A 192 -25.82 8.21 -10.81
CA ARG A 192 -25.02 9.28 -11.41
C ARG A 192 -23.61 8.86 -11.82
N SER A 193 -23.17 7.65 -11.49
CA SER A 193 -21.84 7.14 -11.85
C SER A 193 -21.72 6.91 -13.37
N TRP A 194 -20.50 6.88 -13.88
CA TRP A 194 -20.21 6.57 -15.28
C TRP A 194 -19.61 5.15 -15.40
N GLY A 195 -20.41 4.13 -14.98
CA GLY A 195 -20.02 2.72 -15.04
C GLY A 195 -19.10 2.26 -13.91
N ILE A 196 -18.44 3.16 -13.24
CA ILE A 196 -17.49 2.94 -12.12
C ILE A 196 -17.86 3.90 -10.99
N GLY A 197 -17.86 3.43 -9.75
CA GLY A 197 -18.01 4.28 -8.57
C GLY A 197 -16.88 5.31 -8.47
N ASP A 198 -17.17 6.50 -8.00
CA ASP A 198 -16.24 7.62 -8.01
C ASP A 198 -16.18 8.38 -6.67
N LEU A 199 -15.44 9.50 -6.64
CA LEU A 199 -15.18 10.25 -5.39
C LEU A 199 -16.43 10.93 -4.81
N ALA A 200 -17.45 11.23 -5.63
CA ALA A 200 -18.74 11.68 -5.13
C ALA A 200 -19.53 10.51 -4.52
N ASP A 201 -19.47 9.31 -5.12
CA ASP A 201 -20.06 8.12 -4.53
C ASP A 201 -19.40 7.76 -3.19
N LEU A 202 -18.09 7.98 -3.06
CA LEU A 202 -17.38 7.84 -1.77
C LEU A 202 -17.90 8.85 -0.73
N ALA A 203 -18.08 10.10 -1.12
CA ALA A 203 -18.61 11.14 -0.22
C ALA A 203 -20.02 10.79 0.27
N ASP A 204 -20.88 10.32 -0.64
CA ASP A 204 -22.26 9.93 -0.33
C ASP A 204 -22.31 8.66 0.52
N LEU A 205 -21.46 7.64 0.25
CA LEU A 205 -21.35 6.44 1.09
C LEU A 205 -20.91 6.79 2.51
N ALA A 206 -19.89 7.64 2.64
CA ALA A 206 -19.40 8.09 3.94
C ALA A 206 -20.46 8.90 4.69
N ALA A 207 -21.15 9.82 3.99
CA ALA A 207 -22.22 10.60 4.58
C ALA A 207 -23.38 9.72 5.08
N LEU A 208 -23.83 8.76 4.25
CA LEU A 208 -24.90 7.81 4.61
C LEU A 208 -24.52 6.97 5.83
N SER A 209 -23.36 6.31 5.77
CA SER A 209 -22.95 5.37 6.82
C SER A 209 -22.60 6.08 8.13
N GLY A 210 -21.98 7.26 8.06
CA GLY A 210 -21.67 8.08 9.24
C GLY A 210 -22.91 8.64 9.91
N ALA A 211 -23.71 9.43 9.19
CA ALA A 211 -24.84 10.16 9.77
C ALA A 211 -26.00 9.24 10.21
N ARG A 212 -26.29 8.19 9.42
CA ARG A 212 -27.42 7.32 9.72
C ARG A 212 -27.06 6.13 10.63
N HIS A 213 -25.87 5.56 10.46
CA HIS A 213 -25.50 4.31 11.11
C HIS A 213 -24.36 4.44 12.11
N GLY A 214 -23.75 5.63 12.24
CA GLY A 214 -22.70 5.89 13.23
C GLY A 214 -21.35 5.23 12.87
N ALA A 215 -21.13 4.89 11.59
CA ALA A 215 -19.83 4.40 11.15
C ALA A 215 -18.74 5.46 11.37
N GLY A 216 -17.57 5.05 11.85
CA GLY A 216 -16.46 5.96 12.13
C GLY A 216 -15.45 6.09 11.00
N PHE A 217 -15.51 5.20 10.01
CA PHE A 217 -14.63 5.22 8.83
C PHE A 217 -15.23 4.49 7.62
N VAL A 218 -14.65 4.78 6.46
CA VAL A 218 -14.79 3.97 5.23
C VAL A 218 -13.39 3.65 4.71
N LEU A 219 -13.01 2.38 4.72
CA LEU A 219 -11.79 1.87 4.09
C LEU A 219 -12.08 1.53 2.63
N ILE A 220 -11.28 2.05 1.72
CA ILE A 220 -11.45 1.86 0.26
C ILE A 220 -10.22 1.17 -0.35
N ASN A 221 -10.39 0.62 -1.55
CA ASN A 221 -9.26 0.12 -2.34
C ASN A 221 -8.26 1.23 -2.68
N PRO A 222 -7.01 0.90 -3.07
CA PRO A 222 -6.06 1.88 -3.56
C PRO A 222 -6.65 2.72 -4.71
N LEU A 223 -6.51 4.05 -4.60
CA LEU A 223 -6.96 5.00 -5.63
C LEU A 223 -5.82 5.46 -6.55
N HIS A 224 -4.70 4.78 -6.51
CA HIS A 224 -3.49 5.08 -7.26
C HIS A 224 -3.73 5.14 -8.77
N ALA A 225 -2.96 5.98 -9.48
CA ALA A 225 -3.12 6.15 -10.91
C ALA A 225 -2.75 4.87 -11.69
N ALA A 226 -3.60 4.52 -12.65
CA ALA A 226 -3.36 3.50 -13.64
C ALA A 226 -2.77 4.10 -14.94
N GLN A 227 -2.64 3.27 -15.99
CA GLN A 227 -2.20 3.75 -17.31
C GLN A 227 -3.16 4.83 -17.82
N PRO A 228 -2.62 5.89 -18.46
CA PRO A 228 -3.43 7.00 -18.99
C PRO A 228 -4.12 6.65 -20.33
N VAL A 229 -3.98 5.41 -20.80
CA VAL A 229 -4.58 4.89 -22.03
C VAL A 229 -5.08 3.47 -21.83
N PRO A 230 -6.18 3.06 -22.46
CA PRO A 230 -6.62 1.66 -22.46
C PRO A 230 -5.58 0.72 -23.10
N PRO A 231 -5.50 -0.53 -22.64
CA PRO A 231 -6.32 -1.11 -21.56
C PRO A 231 -5.92 -0.58 -20.17
N VAL A 232 -6.92 -0.13 -19.39
CA VAL A 232 -6.72 0.30 -18.02
C VAL A 232 -6.58 -0.93 -17.13
N GLU A 233 -5.46 -1.01 -16.39
CA GLU A 233 -5.21 -2.10 -15.44
C GLU A 233 -6.39 -2.23 -14.45
N PRO A 234 -7.04 -3.39 -14.35
CA PRO A 234 -8.16 -3.57 -13.44
C PRO A 234 -7.73 -3.66 -11.98
N SER A 235 -6.54 -4.17 -11.69
CA SER A 235 -6.03 -4.30 -10.33
C SER A 235 -5.64 -2.94 -9.73
N PRO A 236 -6.28 -2.51 -8.64
CA PRO A 236 -5.85 -1.29 -7.95
C PRO A 236 -4.50 -1.47 -7.22
N TYR A 237 -4.01 -2.71 -7.10
CA TYR A 237 -2.75 -3.05 -6.44
C TYR A 237 -1.56 -3.13 -7.39
N LEU A 238 -1.77 -2.92 -8.71
CA LEU A 238 -0.70 -2.80 -9.70
C LEU A 238 -0.73 -1.43 -10.41
N PRO A 239 -0.63 -0.33 -9.66
CA PRO A 239 -0.71 1.02 -10.21
C PRO A 239 0.55 1.43 -10.97
N THR A 240 0.47 2.49 -11.76
CA THR A 240 1.66 3.09 -12.39
C THR A 240 2.47 3.97 -11.43
N THR A 241 1.81 4.53 -10.42
CA THR A 241 2.41 5.32 -9.34
C THR A 241 1.61 5.15 -8.06
N ARG A 242 2.27 5.16 -6.91
CA ARG A 242 1.61 5.19 -5.60
C ARG A 242 1.40 6.60 -5.06
N ARG A 243 1.99 7.62 -5.69
CA ARG A 243 1.87 9.00 -5.23
C ARG A 243 0.61 9.69 -5.77
N PHE A 244 0.24 9.45 -7.03
CA PHE A 244 -0.83 10.16 -7.71
C PHE A 244 -2.08 9.30 -7.89
N PHE A 245 -3.23 9.96 -8.13
CA PHE A 245 -4.54 9.34 -8.11
C PHE A 245 -5.07 9.05 -9.51
N ASN A 246 -5.94 8.05 -9.62
CA ASN A 246 -6.55 7.63 -10.87
C ASN A 246 -7.71 8.57 -11.26
N PRO A 247 -7.60 9.29 -12.40
CA PRO A 247 -8.66 10.19 -12.87
C PRO A 247 -10.00 9.48 -13.18
N LEU A 248 -9.99 8.14 -13.28
CA LEU A 248 -11.20 7.34 -13.43
C LEU A 248 -12.22 7.60 -12.31
N TYR A 249 -11.73 7.96 -11.10
CA TYR A 249 -12.58 8.24 -9.95
C TYR A 249 -13.12 9.68 -9.89
N ILE A 250 -12.80 10.55 -10.86
CA ILE A 250 -13.36 11.91 -10.90
C ILE A 250 -14.86 11.86 -11.23
N ARG A 251 -15.68 12.56 -10.45
CA ARG A 251 -17.04 12.92 -10.84
C ARG A 251 -16.99 14.16 -11.76
N VAL A 252 -17.37 13.98 -13.00
CA VAL A 252 -17.25 14.99 -14.08
C VAL A 252 -18.10 16.23 -13.80
N GLU A 253 -19.33 16.00 -13.37
CA GLU A 253 -20.34 17.05 -13.14
C GLU A 253 -20.04 17.94 -11.93
N ASP A 254 -19.21 17.46 -11.01
CA ASP A 254 -18.86 18.19 -9.78
C ASP A 254 -17.63 19.12 -9.97
N ILE A 255 -17.09 19.19 -11.19
CA ILE A 255 -16.02 20.13 -11.54
C ILE A 255 -16.64 21.51 -11.78
N PRO A 256 -16.20 22.58 -11.08
CA PRO A 256 -16.82 23.92 -11.23
C PRO A 256 -16.88 24.43 -12.66
N GLU A 257 -15.88 24.15 -13.48
CA GLU A 257 -15.79 24.56 -14.87
C GLU A 257 -16.84 23.85 -15.77
N TYR A 258 -17.41 22.72 -15.34
CA TYR A 258 -18.52 22.05 -16.03
C TYR A 258 -19.71 22.99 -16.27
N ALA A 259 -20.02 23.88 -15.32
CA ALA A 259 -21.11 24.83 -15.43
C ALA A 259 -20.97 25.80 -16.64
N TYR A 260 -19.76 26.00 -17.13
CA TYR A 260 -19.42 26.94 -18.21
C TYR A 260 -19.16 26.26 -19.56
N LEU A 261 -19.43 24.97 -19.70
CA LEU A 261 -19.31 24.26 -20.97
C LEU A 261 -20.21 24.90 -22.05
N ALA A 262 -19.68 25.08 -23.26
CA ALA A 262 -20.44 25.48 -24.41
C ALA A 262 -21.51 24.44 -24.80
N GLY A 263 -22.58 24.87 -25.48
CA GLY A 263 -23.76 24.06 -25.75
C GLY A 263 -23.46 22.68 -26.39
N ALA A 264 -22.56 22.61 -27.36
CA ALA A 264 -22.20 21.36 -28.03
C ALA A 264 -21.40 20.41 -27.10
N ASP A 265 -20.39 20.95 -26.39
CA ASP A 265 -19.59 20.19 -25.46
C ASP A 265 -20.42 19.69 -24.25
N ARG A 266 -21.31 20.55 -23.73
CA ARG A 266 -22.26 20.18 -22.68
C ARG A 266 -23.17 19.04 -23.13
N ALA A 267 -23.77 19.16 -24.31
CA ALA A 267 -24.66 18.13 -24.84
C ALA A 267 -23.92 16.77 -24.99
N ALA A 268 -22.66 16.80 -25.45
CA ALA A 268 -21.84 15.59 -25.56
C ALA A 268 -21.56 14.94 -24.22
N VAL A 269 -21.22 15.72 -23.19
CA VAL A 269 -20.98 15.22 -21.83
C VAL A 269 -22.27 14.63 -21.21
N GLU A 270 -23.40 15.36 -21.33
CA GLU A 270 -24.70 14.88 -20.84
C GLU A 270 -25.18 13.62 -21.58
N ASP A 271 -24.88 13.49 -22.88
CA ASP A 271 -25.18 12.27 -23.64
C ASP A 271 -24.33 11.07 -23.18
N ALA A 272 -23.05 11.32 -22.92
CA ALA A 272 -22.17 10.29 -22.32
C ALA A 272 -22.72 9.84 -20.96
N ALA A 273 -23.09 10.75 -20.07
CA ALA A 273 -23.69 10.43 -18.76
C ALA A 273 -24.96 9.57 -18.90
N ARG A 274 -25.85 9.93 -19.81
CA ARG A 274 -27.08 9.16 -20.08
C ARG A 274 -26.81 7.74 -20.54
N ARG A 275 -25.78 7.50 -21.37
CA ARG A 275 -25.40 6.15 -21.82
C ARG A 275 -24.99 5.25 -20.63
N PHE A 276 -24.34 5.80 -19.62
CA PHE A 276 -23.94 5.03 -18.44
C PHE A 276 -25.07 4.76 -17.44
N ALA A 277 -26.20 5.46 -17.52
CA ALA A 277 -27.33 5.24 -16.62
C ALA A 277 -27.84 3.78 -16.63
N ALA A 278 -27.89 3.12 -17.79
CA ALA A 278 -28.22 1.70 -17.90
C ALA A 278 -27.08 0.79 -17.44
N VAL A 279 -25.84 1.17 -17.74
CA VAL A 279 -24.63 0.41 -17.35
C VAL A 279 -24.49 0.37 -15.83
N ASN A 280 -24.83 1.45 -15.12
CA ASN A 280 -24.76 1.48 -13.66
C ASN A 280 -25.61 0.41 -12.97
N ARG A 281 -26.74 0.00 -13.60
CA ARG A 281 -27.64 -1.05 -13.08
C ARG A 281 -27.34 -2.44 -13.62
N SER A 282 -26.32 -2.59 -14.46
CA SER A 282 -25.91 -3.90 -14.97
C SER A 282 -25.16 -4.69 -13.92
N ALA A 283 -25.44 -6.00 -13.84
CA ALA A 283 -24.69 -6.97 -13.05
C ALA A 283 -23.49 -7.57 -13.83
N GLU A 284 -23.30 -7.14 -15.08
CA GLU A 284 -22.15 -7.52 -15.90
C GLU A 284 -20.85 -6.96 -15.39
N GLN A 285 -19.73 -7.51 -15.85
CA GLN A 285 -18.40 -7.05 -15.48
C GLN A 285 -18.21 -5.55 -15.75
N LEU A 286 -17.51 -4.88 -14.85
CA LEU A 286 -17.18 -3.46 -14.97
C LEU A 286 -16.21 -3.21 -16.12
N ASP A 287 -16.56 -2.30 -17.02
CA ASP A 287 -15.72 -1.87 -18.15
C ASP A 287 -15.03 -0.53 -17.85
N ARG A 288 -13.80 -0.62 -17.32
CA ARG A 288 -12.96 0.55 -17.05
C ARG A 288 -12.55 1.28 -18.32
N ASN A 289 -12.37 0.56 -19.43
CA ASN A 289 -11.88 1.16 -20.67
C ASN A 289 -12.92 2.13 -21.24
N SER A 290 -14.18 1.71 -21.36
CA SER A 290 -15.28 2.56 -21.82
C SER A 290 -15.55 3.72 -20.89
N SER A 291 -15.53 3.48 -19.57
CA SER A 291 -15.70 4.51 -18.54
C SER A 291 -14.58 5.55 -18.60
N TYR A 292 -13.33 5.10 -18.70
CA TYR A 292 -12.16 5.99 -18.78
C TYR A 292 -12.19 6.84 -20.06
N ALA A 293 -12.43 6.24 -21.22
CA ALA A 293 -12.47 6.95 -22.49
C ALA A 293 -13.56 8.05 -22.50
N ALA A 294 -14.75 7.73 -21.97
CA ALA A 294 -15.85 8.68 -21.89
C ALA A 294 -15.52 9.83 -20.91
N LYS A 295 -15.00 9.51 -19.71
CA LYS A 295 -14.60 10.51 -18.72
C LYS A 295 -13.46 11.38 -19.25
N LEU A 296 -12.45 10.80 -19.88
CA LEU A 296 -11.30 11.53 -20.43
C LEU A 296 -11.77 12.58 -21.47
N SER A 297 -12.66 12.18 -22.39
CA SER A 297 -13.22 13.11 -23.39
C SER A 297 -13.98 14.27 -22.75
N ALA A 298 -14.78 13.99 -21.71
CA ALA A 298 -15.51 15.02 -20.97
C ALA A 298 -14.55 15.95 -20.19
N LEU A 299 -13.53 15.37 -19.53
CA LEU A 299 -12.51 16.12 -18.79
C LEU A 299 -11.69 17.04 -19.70
N GLU A 300 -11.36 16.57 -20.92
CA GLU A 300 -10.71 17.43 -21.93
C GLU A 300 -11.58 18.60 -22.36
N ALA A 301 -12.89 18.39 -22.54
CA ALA A 301 -13.81 19.47 -22.84
C ALA A 301 -13.87 20.49 -21.71
N ILE A 302 -13.92 20.05 -20.46
CA ILE A 302 -13.95 20.93 -19.28
C ILE A 302 -12.62 21.67 -19.12
N HIS A 303 -11.48 21.00 -19.33
CA HIS A 303 -10.16 21.63 -19.23
C HIS A 303 -9.97 22.80 -20.20
N ARG A 304 -10.61 22.75 -21.39
CA ARG A 304 -10.60 23.87 -22.35
C ARG A 304 -11.36 25.10 -21.88
N VAL A 305 -12.24 24.96 -20.89
CA VAL A 305 -12.96 26.12 -20.30
C VAL A 305 -11.96 26.99 -19.54
N PRO A 306 -11.85 28.29 -19.80
CA PRO A 306 -10.92 29.14 -19.08
C PRO A 306 -11.20 29.17 -17.59
N ARG A 307 -10.19 28.90 -16.79
CA ARG A 307 -10.26 29.04 -15.34
C ARG A 307 -10.31 30.50 -14.92
N GLY A 308 -11.20 30.88 -14.01
CA GLY A 308 -11.20 32.20 -13.39
C GLY A 308 -9.91 32.45 -12.58
N PRO A 309 -9.57 33.74 -12.28
CA PRO A 309 -8.31 34.07 -11.61
C PRO A 309 -8.07 33.32 -10.28
N ALA A 310 -9.12 33.18 -9.45
CA ALA A 310 -9.02 32.45 -8.19
C ALA A 310 -8.69 30.95 -8.42
N ARG A 311 -9.37 30.32 -9.36
CA ARG A 311 -9.14 28.91 -9.74
C ARG A 311 -7.73 28.71 -10.31
N GLN A 312 -7.27 29.66 -11.16
CA GLN A 312 -5.91 29.61 -11.70
C GLN A 312 -4.85 29.74 -10.61
N THR A 313 -5.07 30.61 -9.61
CA THR A 313 -4.17 30.77 -8.47
C THR A 313 -4.13 29.50 -7.61
N GLN A 314 -5.27 28.86 -7.34
CA GLN A 314 -5.34 27.60 -6.61
C GLN A 314 -4.61 26.46 -7.34
N PHE A 315 -4.80 26.36 -8.66
CA PHE A 315 -4.11 25.37 -9.48
C PHE A 315 -2.59 25.59 -9.47
N ALA A 316 -2.15 26.84 -9.62
CA ALA A 316 -0.73 27.18 -9.56
C ALA A 316 -0.11 26.84 -8.18
N ALA A 317 -0.84 27.12 -7.10
CA ALA A 317 -0.40 26.78 -5.75
C ALA A 317 -0.30 25.26 -5.54
N TYR A 318 -1.26 24.49 -6.06
CA TYR A 318 -1.20 23.02 -6.04
C TYR A 318 0.03 22.50 -6.80
N CYS A 319 0.27 22.98 -8.03
CA CYS A 319 1.44 22.59 -8.81
C CYS A 319 2.76 22.93 -8.11
N ALA A 320 2.84 24.12 -7.50
CA ALA A 320 4.02 24.53 -6.74
C ALA A 320 4.25 23.65 -5.49
N GLY A 321 3.18 23.26 -4.81
CA GLY A 321 3.23 22.37 -3.64
C GLY A 321 3.68 20.95 -3.98
N GLU A 322 3.23 20.40 -5.12
CA GLU A 322 3.63 19.07 -5.60
C GLU A 322 5.04 19.04 -6.22
N GLY A 323 5.49 20.17 -6.77
CA GLY A 323 6.83 20.34 -7.31
C GLY A 323 7.15 19.45 -8.51
N SER A 324 8.44 19.11 -8.67
CA SER A 324 8.96 18.35 -9.81
C SER A 324 8.34 16.96 -9.95
N GLY A 325 7.90 16.34 -8.86
CA GLY A 325 7.26 15.02 -8.91
C GLY A 325 5.99 15.02 -9.76
N LEU A 326 5.16 16.07 -9.64
CA LEU A 326 3.96 16.24 -10.48
C LEU A 326 4.33 16.55 -11.92
N ASP A 327 5.38 17.34 -12.16
CA ASP A 327 5.86 17.62 -13.51
C ASP A 327 6.37 16.34 -14.20
N ASP A 328 7.10 15.50 -13.49
CA ASP A 328 7.62 14.23 -14.00
C ASP A 328 6.49 13.23 -14.27
N PHE A 329 5.50 13.14 -13.38
CA PHE A 329 4.31 12.31 -13.60
C PHE A 329 3.49 12.78 -14.81
N ALA A 330 3.26 14.09 -14.94
CA ALA A 330 2.54 14.65 -16.08
C ALA A 330 3.29 14.42 -17.39
N LEU A 331 4.62 14.51 -17.39
CA LEU A 331 5.45 14.16 -18.54
C LEU A 331 5.32 12.67 -18.89
N TRP A 332 5.46 11.78 -17.89
CA TRP A 332 5.32 10.34 -18.13
C TRP A 332 3.93 10.02 -18.71
N SER A 333 2.87 10.59 -18.14
CA SER A 333 1.50 10.36 -18.60
C SER A 333 1.30 10.84 -20.05
N SER A 334 1.86 12.01 -20.40
CA SER A 334 1.80 12.56 -21.77
C SER A 334 2.58 11.71 -22.77
N LEU A 335 3.73 11.18 -22.34
CA LEU A 335 4.54 10.27 -23.16
C LEU A 335 3.85 8.91 -23.32
N ALA A 336 3.27 8.35 -22.25
CA ALA A 336 2.56 7.09 -22.29
C ALA A 336 1.36 7.15 -23.24
N GLU A 337 0.63 8.26 -23.23
CA GLU A 337 -0.46 8.50 -24.16
C GLU A 337 0.01 8.61 -25.61
N LYS A 338 1.12 9.32 -25.85
CA LYS A 338 1.68 9.52 -27.19
C LYS A 338 2.31 8.26 -27.77
N LEU A 339 3.02 7.48 -26.96
CA LEU A 339 3.85 6.36 -27.43
C LEU A 339 3.14 4.99 -27.27
N GLY A 340 2.24 4.87 -26.30
CA GLY A 340 1.73 3.58 -25.82
C GLY A 340 2.74 2.84 -24.91
N PRO A 341 2.25 1.84 -24.14
CA PRO A 341 3.06 1.14 -23.14
C PRO A 341 4.20 0.33 -23.72
N ASP A 342 4.02 -0.26 -24.90
CA ASP A 342 4.97 -1.23 -25.50
C ASP A 342 5.96 -0.60 -26.51
N SER A 343 6.01 0.72 -26.58
CA SER A 343 6.87 1.41 -27.52
C SER A 343 8.36 1.21 -27.22
N ALA A 344 9.12 0.76 -28.23
CA ALA A 344 10.59 0.69 -28.15
C ALA A 344 11.26 2.05 -27.89
N GLN A 345 10.53 3.16 -28.02
CA GLN A 345 11.06 4.50 -27.76
C GLN A 345 11.32 4.75 -26.27
N TRP A 346 10.63 4.02 -25.36
CA TRP A 346 10.87 4.15 -23.91
C TRP A 346 12.31 3.90 -23.51
N SER A 347 12.99 2.96 -24.16
CA SER A 347 14.42 2.68 -23.91
C SER A 347 15.34 3.85 -24.28
N ARG A 348 14.92 4.73 -25.20
CA ARG A 348 15.68 5.90 -25.64
C ARG A 348 15.45 7.12 -24.77
N ILE A 349 14.24 7.29 -24.22
CA ILE A 349 13.89 8.47 -23.45
C ILE A 349 14.64 8.55 -22.11
N GLY A 350 15.10 7.42 -21.61
CA GLY A 350 15.81 7.39 -20.33
C GLY A 350 14.89 7.78 -19.15
N GLY A 351 15.38 8.58 -18.20
CA GLY A 351 14.61 9.09 -17.07
C GLY A 351 14.20 10.56 -17.24
N PRO A 352 13.53 11.15 -16.24
CA PRO A 352 13.02 12.54 -16.31
C PRO A 352 14.09 13.59 -16.63
N GLY A 353 15.34 13.33 -16.26
CA GLY A 353 16.48 14.25 -16.49
C GLY A 353 17.19 14.08 -17.84
N SER A 354 16.77 13.12 -18.69
CA SER A 354 17.41 12.93 -20.00
C SER A 354 17.14 14.09 -20.96
N ALA A 355 18.00 14.26 -21.97
CA ALA A 355 17.84 15.30 -22.99
C ALA A 355 16.52 15.11 -23.77
N GLU A 356 16.17 13.86 -24.07
CA GLU A 356 14.94 13.49 -24.75
C GLU A 356 13.71 13.82 -23.91
N ALA A 357 13.74 13.58 -22.59
CA ALA A 357 12.67 13.95 -21.67
C ALA A 357 12.52 15.48 -21.60
N GLN A 358 13.62 16.23 -21.57
CA GLN A 358 13.56 17.71 -21.56
C GLN A 358 12.99 18.28 -22.87
N ALA A 359 13.34 17.71 -24.02
CA ALA A 359 12.74 18.08 -25.31
C ALA A 359 11.23 17.79 -25.32
N ALA A 360 10.82 16.62 -24.81
CA ALA A 360 9.40 16.24 -24.70
C ALA A 360 8.60 17.16 -23.78
N ARG A 361 9.17 17.71 -22.69
CA ARG A 361 8.51 18.70 -21.83
C ARG A 361 8.05 19.92 -22.61
N THR A 362 8.87 20.42 -23.52
CA THR A 362 8.52 21.58 -24.35
C THR A 362 7.44 21.22 -25.38
N GLU A 363 7.58 20.07 -26.04
CA GLU A 363 6.60 19.60 -27.04
C GLU A 363 5.23 19.30 -26.42
N LEU A 364 5.19 18.67 -25.25
CA LEU A 364 3.99 18.17 -24.62
C LEU A 364 3.43 19.08 -23.50
N ALA A 365 3.92 20.31 -23.39
CA ALA A 365 3.59 21.24 -22.31
C ALA A 365 2.07 21.39 -22.06
N GLY A 366 1.28 21.49 -23.12
CA GLY A 366 -0.19 21.58 -23.01
C GLY A 366 -0.83 20.30 -22.49
N ARG A 367 -0.29 19.13 -22.87
CA ARG A 367 -0.81 17.86 -22.37
C ARG A 367 -0.39 17.61 -20.93
N MET A 368 0.81 18.02 -20.55
CA MET A 368 1.28 18.00 -19.17
C MET A 368 0.40 18.90 -18.27
N ASP A 369 -0.01 20.08 -18.73
CA ASP A 369 -0.95 20.96 -17.99
C ASP A 369 -2.27 20.24 -17.71
N PHE A 370 -2.79 19.51 -18.70
CA PHE A 370 -3.99 18.69 -18.53
C PHE A 370 -3.82 17.60 -17.48
N PHE A 371 -2.75 16.80 -17.51
CA PHE A 371 -2.51 15.76 -16.52
C PHE A 371 -2.26 16.32 -15.12
N LYS A 372 -1.61 17.46 -14.98
CA LYS A 372 -1.48 18.18 -13.69
C LYS A 372 -2.84 18.63 -13.17
N TRP A 373 -3.69 19.16 -14.07
CA TRP A 373 -5.03 19.59 -13.73
C TRP A 373 -5.91 18.41 -13.27
N LEU A 374 -5.81 17.25 -13.89
CA LEU A 374 -6.51 16.03 -13.45
C LEU A 374 -6.16 15.66 -11.99
N GLN A 375 -4.88 15.74 -11.64
CA GLN A 375 -4.46 15.46 -10.26
C GLN A 375 -4.99 16.51 -9.27
N TRP A 376 -5.04 17.76 -9.65
CA TRP A 376 -5.65 18.80 -8.84
C TRP A 376 -7.16 18.60 -8.64
N ILE A 377 -7.89 18.13 -9.64
CA ILE A 377 -9.31 17.79 -9.50
C ILE A 377 -9.50 16.58 -8.58
N CYS A 378 -8.67 15.53 -8.71
CA CYS A 378 -8.68 14.40 -7.78
C CYS A 378 -8.46 14.88 -6.33
N ASP A 379 -7.47 15.74 -6.10
CA ASP A 379 -7.16 16.30 -4.76
C ASP A 379 -8.36 17.04 -4.17
N GLN A 380 -9.05 17.88 -4.97
CA GLN A 380 -10.23 18.60 -4.51
C GLN A 380 -11.42 17.69 -4.18
N GLN A 381 -11.66 16.66 -4.98
CA GLN A 381 -12.76 15.73 -4.73
C GLN A 381 -12.47 14.79 -3.56
N LEU A 382 -11.21 14.39 -3.35
CA LEU A 382 -10.79 13.68 -2.14
C LEU A 382 -10.98 14.52 -0.89
N GLN A 383 -10.61 15.80 -0.94
CA GLN A 383 -10.88 16.75 0.15
C GLN A 383 -12.38 16.82 0.47
N THR A 384 -13.22 16.88 -0.56
CA THR A 384 -14.68 16.91 -0.41
C THR A 384 -15.20 15.62 0.23
N ALA A 385 -14.71 14.46 -0.18
CA ALA A 385 -15.11 13.16 0.39
C ALA A 385 -14.73 13.05 1.87
N GLN A 386 -13.50 13.42 2.24
CA GLN A 386 -13.09 13.44 3.64
C GLN A 386 -13.88 14.46 4.47
N ALA A 387 -14.16 15.64 3.92
CA ALA A 387 -14.98 16.64 4.59
C ALA A 387 -16.42 16.15 4.81
N ALA A 388 -17.03 15.47 3.84
CA ALA A 388 -18.35 14.84 3.97
C ALA A 388 -18.36 13.79 5.06
N ALA A 389 -17.35 12.90 5.10
CA ALA A 389 -17.20 11.90 6.14
C ALA A 389 -17.13 12.53 7.55
N ARG A 390 -16.30 13.56 7.71
CA ARG A 390 -16.16 14.28 9.00
C ARG A 390 -17.44 15.00 9.39
N SER A 391 -18.12 15.65 8.45
CA SER A 391 -19.40 16.33 8.69
C SER A 391 -20.52 15.38 9.06
N ALA A 392 -20.45 14.13 8.61
CA ALA A 392 -21.35 13.04 8.98
C ALA A 392 -21.05 12.42 10.36
N GLY A 393 -20.07 12.93 11.08
CA GLY A 393 -19.71 12.48 12.42
C GLY A 393 -18.66 11.37 12.48
N MET A 394 -18.07 10.96 11.35
CA MET A 394 -17.00 9.98 11.33
C MET A 394 -15.75 10.52 12.03
N ARG A 395 -15.24 9.79 13.03
CA ARG A 395 -14.04 10.19 13.76
C ARG A 395 -12.75 10.02 12.92
N ILE A 396 -12.71 9.02 12.07
CA ILE A 396 -11.57 8.73 11.18
C ILE A 396 -11.88 9.25 9.78
N GLY A 397 -13.04 8.93 9.22
CA GLY A 397 -13.42 9.29 7.86
C GLY A 397 -12.86 8.31 6.83
N VAL A 398 -12.33 8.80 5.73
CA VAL A 398 -11.79 7.95 4.65
C VAL A 398 -10.45 7.36 5.07
N VAL A 399 -10.32 6.05 4.94
CA VAL A 399 -9.07 5.30 5.10
C VAL A 399 -8.63 4.84 3.71
N HIS A 400 -7.50 5.36 3.25
CA HIS A 400 -6.91 4.96 1.98
C HIS A 400 -6.14 3.65 2.13
N ASP A 401 -6.05 2.88 1.06
CA ASP A 401 -5.21 1.70 0.98
C ASP A 401 -3.95 2.00 0.15
N LEU A 402 -2.79 1.58 0.64
CA LEU A 402 -1.49 1.76 -0.01
C LEU A 402 -1.00 0.43 -0.56
N ALA A 403 -0.90 0.32 -1.88
CA ALA A 403 -0.35 -0.85 -2.57
C ALA A 403 1.13 -1.09 -2.24
N VAL A 404 1.58 -2.35 -2.29
CA VAL A 404 2.97 -2.75 -2.00
C VAL A 404 3.97 -2.08 -2.95
N GLY A 405 3.67 -2.04 -4.23
CA GLY A 405 4.56 -1.51 -5.26
C GLY A 405 3.81 -0.96 -6.47
N VAL A 406 4.49 -0.91 -7.60
CA VAL A 406 3.99 -0.33 -8.85
C VAL A 406 4.27 -1.23 -10.04
N HIS A 407 3.56 -1.00 -11.13
CA HIS A 407 3.80 -1.65 -12.41
C HIS A 407 5.24 -1.38 -12.90
N PRO A 408 5.99 -2.40 -13.37
CA PRO A 408 7.39 -2.24 -13.77
C PRO A 408 7.61 -1.26 -14.93
N ALA A 409 6.61 -1.05 -15.78
CA ALA A 409 6.61 -0.02 -16.83
C ALA A 409 5.82 1.24 -16.43
N GLY A 410 5.51 1.40 -15.14
CA GLY A 410 4.73 2.52 -14.62
C GLY A 410 5.53 3.81 -14.45
N ALA A 411 4.81 4.86 -14.04
CA ALA A 411 5.37 6.19 -13.82
C ALA A 411 6.46 6.17 -12.74
N ASP A 412 6.21 5.56 -11.57
CA ASP A 412 7.21 5.50 -10.51
C ASP A 412 8.43 4.68 -10.93
N ALA A 413 8.26 3.58 -11.69
CA ALA A 413 9.38 2.80 -12.20
C ALA A 413 10.28 3.62 -13.14
N TRP A 414 9.71 4.53 -13.91
CA TRP A 414 10.45 5.43 -14.77
C TRP A 414 11.03 6.64 -14.02
N MET A 415 10.24 7.30 -13.17
CA MET A 415 10.64 8.50 -12.43
C MET A 415 11.67 8.19 -11.34
N LEU A 416 11.44 7.10 -10.61
CA LEU A 416 12.18 6.72 -9.41
C LEU A 416 13.18 5.59 -9.66
N ARG A 417 13.53 5.30 -10.91
CA ARG A 417 14.45 4.22 -11.29
C ARG A 417 15.80 4.27 -10.55
N GLN A 418 16.20 5.44 -10.07
CA GLN A 418 17.45 5.60 -9.32
C GLN A 418 17.37 4.98 -7.91
N VAL A 419 16.16 4.86 -7.35
CA VAL A 419 15.93 4.33 -6.00
C VAL A 419 15.23 2.97 -6.00
N LEU A 420 14.89 2.43 -7.16
CA LEU A 420 14.36 1.08 -7.32
C LEU A 420 15.47 0.08 -7.68
N ALA A 421 15.31 -1.17 -7.30
CA ALA A 421 16.26 -2.24 -7.62
C ALA A 421 15.93 -2.84 -9.01
N PRO A 422 16.89 -2.88 -9.93
CA PRO A 422 16.68 -3.45 -11.26
C PRO A 422 16.80 -4.97 -11.26
N GLY A 423 16.09 -5.64 -12.18
CA GLY A 423 16.26 -7.08 -12.45
C GLY A 423 15.71 -8.02 -11.38
N VAL A 424 14.91 -7.50 -10.49
CA VAL A 424 14.19 -8.25 -9.44
C VAL A 424 12.75 -7.74 -9.33
N SER A 425 11.86 -8.59 -8.83
CA SER A 425 10.48 -8.25 -8.50
C SER A 425 10.13 -8.69 -7.08
N VAL A 426 9.10 -8.05 -6.53
CA VAL A 426 8.52 -8.42 -5.23
C VAL A 426 7.54 -9.57 -5.40
N GLY A 427 7.46 -10.42 -4.41
CA GLY A 427 6.48 -11.49 -4.33
C GLY A 427 6.41 -12.09 -2.93
N ALA A 428 5.92 -13.31 -2.85
CA ALA A 428 5.88 -14.11 -1.63
C ALA A 428 6.39 -15.53 -1.93
N PRO A 429 7.12 -16.17 -0.99
CA PRO A 429 7.47 -17.58 -1.13
C PRO A 429 6.19 -18.44 -1.05
N PRO A 430 6.27 -19.74 -1.44
CA PRO A 430 5.16 -20.67 -1.25
C PRO A 430 4.64 -20.67 0.19
N ASP A 431 3.32 -20.62 0.35
CA ASP A 431 2.61 -20.69 1.62
C ASP A 431 1.43 -21.68 1.57
N MET A 432 0.68 -21.81 2.67
CA MET A 432 -0.44 -22.76 2.72
C MET A 432 -1.63 -22.34 1.82
N PHE A 433 -1.74 -21.06 1.46
CA PHE A 433 -2.81 -20.53 0.62
C PHE A 433 -2.39 -20.50 -0.85
N ASN A 434 -1.10 -20.25 -1.10
CA ASN A 434 -0.51 -20.24 -2.44
C ASN A 434 0.78 -21.07 -2.47
N GLN A 435 0.61 -22.36 -2.75
CA GLN A 435 1.69 -23.34 -2.64
C GLN A 435 2.76 -23.21 -3.74
N GLN A 436 2.49 -22.41 -4.80
CA GLN A 436 3.47 -22.10 -5.85
C GLN A 436 4.25 -20.81 -5.56
N GLY A 437 3.87 -20.08 -4.50
CA GLY A 437 4.34 -18.72 -4.26
C GLY A 437 3.76 -17.73 -5.24
N GLN A 438 4.03 -16.46 -5.03
CA GLN A 438 3.49 -15.36 -5.85
C GLN A 438 4.62 -14.47 -6.36
N ASN A 439 4.51 -14.03 -7.62
CA ASN A 439 5.32 -12.97 -8.17
C ASN A 439 4.39 -11.81 -8.55
N TRP A 440 4.51 -10.68 -7.84
CA TRP A 440 3.67 -9.50 -8.07
C TRP A 440 4.22 -8.59 -9.17
N SER A 441 5.35 -8.95 -9.78
CA SER A 441 6.02 -8.22 -10.88
C SER A 441 6.44 -6.79 -10.54
N GLN A 442 6.37 -6.37 -9.29
CA GLN A 442 6.62 -5.00 -8.84
C GLN A 442 8.11 -4.81 -8.51
N PRO A 443 8.80 -3.76 -9.03
CA PRO A 443 10.16 -3.46 -8.65
C PRO A 443 10.22 -2.96 -7.20
N PRO A 444 11.08 -3.53 -6.33
CA PRO A 444 11.21 -3.09 -4.95
C PRO A 444 12.06 -1.81 -4.82
N TRP A 445 11.85 -1.07 -3.72
CA TRP A 445 12.80 -0.06 -3.29
C TRP A 445 14.18 -0.69 -3.07
N HIS A 446 15.24 -0.04 -3.58
CA HIS A 446 16.61 -0.41 -3.24
C HIS A 446 16.96 0.22 -1.88
N PRO A 447 17.20 -0.57 -0.80
CA PRO A 447 17.32 -0.03 0.56
C PRO A 447 18.37 1.08 0.69
N GLY A 448 19.56 0.86 0.15
CA GLY A 448 20.65 1.83 0.23
C GLY A 448 20.38 3.11 -0.57
N ARG A 449 19.85 2.99 -1.80
CA ARG A 449 19.57 4.17 -2.66
C ARG A 449 18.38 4.99 -2.13
N LEU A 450 17.42 4.36 -1.49
CA LEU A 450 16.31 5.06 -0.83
C LEU A 450 16.82 5.89 0.35
N ALA A 451 17.73 5.33 1.16
CA ALA A 451 18.42 6.06 2.23
C ALA A 451 19.31 7.19 1.67
N ASP A 452 20.03 6.94 0.55
CA ASP A 452 20.85 7.94 -0.14
C ASP A 452 20.03 9.14 -0.64
N ALA A 453 18.76 8.89 -1.01
CA ALA A 453 17.78 9.92 -1.36
C ALA A 453 17.13 10.60 -0.13
N GLY A 454 17.63 10.35 1.09
CA GLY A 454 17.05 10.87 2.33
C GLY A 454 15.60 10.45 2.55
N TYR A 455 15.17 9.32 2.01
CA TYR A 455 13.78 8.81 2.00
C TYR A 455 12.75 9.77 1.37
N ALA A 456 13.17 10.77 0.61
CA ALA A 456 12.28 11.78 0.03
C ALA A 456 11.16 11.18 -0.84
N PRO A 457 11.40 10.19 -1.73
CA PRO A 457 10.32 9.59 -2.51
C PRO A 457 9.24 8.90 -1.65
N TYR A 458 9.63 8.26 -0.56
CA TYR A 458 8.71 7.63 0.39
C TYR A 458 7.89 8.66 1.16
N ARG A 459 8.55 9.73 1.65
CA ARG A 459 7.89 10.89 2.28
C ARG A 459 6.83 11.51 1.36
N ASP A 460 7.20 11.83 0.14
CA ASP A 460 6.33 12.55 -0.80
C ASP A 460 5.10 11.72 -1.19
N MET A 461 5.27 10.41 -1.34
CA MET A 461 4.17 9.47 -1.52
C MET A 461 3.21 9.51 -0.32
N LEU A 462 3.71 9.35 0.90
CA LEU A 462 2.88 9.37 2.11
C LEU A 462 2.16 10.69 2.30
N ARG A 463 2.82 11.83 2.08
CA ARG A 463 2.21 13.17 2.19
C ARG A 463 1.06 13.36 1.22
N THR A 464 1.19 12.89 -0.01
CA THR A 464 0.11 13.01 -0.99
C THR A 464 -1.10 12.16 -0.61
N ILE A 465 -0.89 10.89 -0.20
CA ILE A 465 -1.99 9.98 0.17
C ILE A 465 -2.68 10.45 1.43
N LEU A 466 -1.93 10.88 2.43
CA LEU A 466 -2.45 11.25 3.75
C LEU A 466 -3.10 12.63 3.80
N ARG A 467 -2.91 13.48 2.79
CA ARG A 467 -3.40 14.88 2.77
C ARG A 467 -4.89 15.00 3.06
N HIS A 468 -5.69 14.11 2.52
CA HIS A 468 -7.15 14.09 2.65
C HIS A 468 -7.65 12.75 3.19
N ALA A 469 -6.89 12.15 4.12
CA ALA A 469 -7.21 10.86 4.73
C ALA A 469 -7.39 10.99 6.24
N GLY A 470 -8.27 10.19 6.81
CA GLY A 470 -8.33 9.97 8.26
C GLY A 470 -7.51 8.77 8.69
N GLY A 471 -7.10 7.93 7.75
CA GLY A 471 -6.24 6.79 7.98
C GLY A 471 -5.63 6.23 6.69
N ILE A 472 -4.67 5.34 6.88
CA ILE A 472 -4.04 4.57 5.80
C ILE A 472 -3.95 3.11 6.23
N ARG A 473 -4.40 2.20 5.36
CA ARG A 473 -4.04 0.79 5.42
C ARG A 473 -2.80 0.59 4.56
N VAL A 474 -1.80 -0.06 5.12
CA VAL A 474 -0.57 -0.40 4.39
C VAL A 474 -0.65 -1.87 4.03
N ASP A 475 -0.80 -2.13 2.74
CA ASP A 475 -0.81 -3.48 2.20
C ASP A 475 0.54 -4.15 2.41
N HIS A 476 0.53 -5.39 2.93
CA HIS A 476 1.73 -6.14 3.28
C HIS A 476 2.77 -5.30 4.06
N ILE A 477 2.37 -4.76 5.23
CA ILE A 477 3.24 -3.88 6.04
C ILE A 477 4.57 -4.55 6.43
N LEU A 478 4.60 -5.88 6.44
CA LEU A 478 5.82 -6.67 6.64
C LEU A 478 6.90 -6.34 5.60
N GLY A 479 6.49 -5.83 4.44
CA GLY A 479 7.37 -5.33 3.39
C GLY A 479 8.23 -4.13 3.79
N LEU A 480 7.88 -3.42 4.88
CA LEU A 480 8.72 -2.37 5.46
C LEU A 480 9.84 -2.93 6.36
N PHE A 481 9.79 -4.22 6.68
CA PHE A 481 10.82 -4.95 7.42
C PHE A 481 11.68 -5.80 6.48
N ARG A 482 11.04 -6.58 5.61
CA ARG A 482 11.70 -7.40 4.59
C ARG A 482 10.74 -7.70 3.44
N LEU A 483 11.28 -7.80 2.23
CA LEU A 483 10.54 -8.23 1.04
C LEU A 483 11.20 -9.45 0.42
N TRP A 484 10.35 -10.34 -0.13
CA TRP A 484 10.80 -11.47 -0.92
C TRP A 484 11.14 -10.98 -2.33
N TRP A 485 12.42 -10.99 -2.69
CA TRP A 485 12.90 -10.57 -4.02
C TRP A 485 13.12 -11.78 -4.91
N ILE A 486 12.47 -11.78 -6.04
CA ILE A 486 12.54 -12.82 -7.05
C ILE A 486 13.36 -12.29 -8.22
N PRO A 487 14.50 -12.92 -8.57
CA PRO A 487 15.26 -12.52 -9.76
C PRO A 487 14.45 -12.70 -11.05
N ALA A 488 14.65 -11.79 -12.01
CA ALA A 488 13.96 -11.87 -13.29
C ALA A 488 14.20 -13.22 -13.98
N GLY A 489 13.12 -13.88 -14.42
CA GLY A 489 13.14 -15.19 -15.05
C GLY A 489 13.23 -16.39 -14.10
N TYR A 490 13.21 -16.16 -12.77
CA TYR A 490 13.17 -17.23 -11.77
C TYR A 490 11.73 -17.53 -11.32
N PRO A 491 11.43 -18.77 -10.93
CA PRO A 491 10.12 -19.10 -10.36
C PRO A 491 9.92 -18.41 -9.01
N SER A 492 8.66 -18.20 -8.61
CA SER A 492 8.27 -17.47 -7.39
C SER A 492 8.91 -18.02 -6.10
N GLY A 493 9.13 -19.34 -6.05
CA GLY A 493 9.78 -20.00 -4.91
C GLY A 493 11.29 -19.79 -4.82
N GLU A 494 11.94 -19.25 -5.87
CA GLU A 494 13.39 -19.05 -5.91
C GLU A 494 13.76 -17.58 -5.70
N GLY A 495 13.48 -17.05 -4.55
CA GLY A 495 13.84 -15.70 -4.12
C GLY A 495 14.71 -15.68 -2.88
N ALA A 496 14.90 -14.47 -2.35
CA ALA A 496 15.52 -14.24 -1.04
C ALA A 496 14.86 -13.05 -0.35
N TYR A 497 14.76 -13.10 0.99
CA TYR A 497 14.37 -11.94 1.75
C TYR A 497 15.49 -10.91 1.80
N VAL A 498 15.14 -9.66 1.42
CA VAL A 498 16.00 -8.48 1.57
C VAL A 498 15.40 -7.62 2.68
N HIS A 499 16.19 -7.35 3.71
CA HIS A 499 15.76 -6.56 4.87
C HIS A 499 15.94 -5.07 4.62
N TYR A 500 14.97 -4.31 5.12
CA TYR A 500 14.95 -2.85 5.11
C TYR A 500 15.28 -2.28 6.49
N ASP A 501 15.54 -1.00 6.53
CA ASP A 501 15.59 -0.23 7.78
C ASP A 501 14.16 0.07 8.23
N HIS A 502 13.58 -0.84 9.00
CA HIS A 502 12.21 -0.72 9.48
C HIS A 502 12.03 0.43 10.48
N GLU A 503 13.08 0.78 11.26
CA GLU A 503 13.04 1.96 12.12
C GLU A 503 12.84 3.23 11.31
N ALA A 504 13.53 3.36 10.19
CA ALA A 504 13.36 4.48 9.28
C ALA A 504 11.98 4.46 8.61
N LEU A 505 11.57 3.34 8.00
CA LEU A 505 10.33 3.29 7.22
C LEU A 505 9.07 3.43 8.09
N ILE A 506 9.00 2.71 9.20
CA ILE A 506 7.89 2.84 10.16
C ILE A 506 7.92 4.19 10.87
N GLY A 507 9.12 4.69 11.20
CA GLY A 507 9.29 6.02 11.79
C GLY A 507 8.74 7.12 10.88
N ILE A 508 9.10 7.12 9.61
CA ILE A 508 8.61 8.09 8.61
C ILE A 508 7.10 7.95 8.41
N LEU A 509 6.59 6.72 8.30
CA LEU A 509 5.16 6.46 8.20
C LEU A 509 4.38 7.06 9.37
N THR A 510 4.84 6.81 10.60
CA THR A 510 4.18 7.34 11.80
C THR A 510 4.32 8.86 11.91
N LEU A 511 5.45 9.45 11.49
CA LEU A 511 5.63 10.90 11.45
C LEU A 511 4.63 11.58 10.50
N GLU A 512 4.53 11.10 9.26
CA GLU A 512 3.64 11.71 8.28
C GLU A 512 2.16 11.44 8.61
N ALA A 513 1.83 10.27 9.16
CA ALA A 513 0.49 9.98 9.67
C ALA A 513 0.10 10.89 10.85
N GLN A 514 1.02 11.12 11.80
CA GLN A 514 0.76 12.04 12.93
C GLN A 514 0.55 13.48 12.46
N ARG A 515 1.31 13.95 11.49
CA ARG A 515 1.15 15.27 10.87
C ARG A 515 -0.21 15.43 10.17
N ALA A 516 -0.67 14.36 9.54
CA ALA A 516 -1.98 14.33 8.88
C ALA A 516 -3.16 14.11 9.85
N GLY A 517 -2.90 13.77 11.11
CA GLY A 517 -3.93 13.37 12.06
C GLY A 517 -4.59 12.02 11.70
N ALA A 518 -3.88 11.15 10.98
CA ALA A 518 -4.37 9.89 10.45
C ALA A 518 -3.97 8.70 11.33
N VAL A 519 -4.79 7.65 11.33
CA VAL A 519 -4.45 6.34 11.90
C VAL A 519 -3.72 5.48 10.87
N VAL A 520 -2.90 4.54 11.33
CA VAL A 520 -2.20 3.57 10.48
C VAL A 520 -2.68 2.16 10.83
N ILE A 521 -3.10 1.43 9.81
CA ILE A 521 -3.49 0.02 9.87
C ILE A 521 -2.52 -0.75 8.99
N GLY A 522 -1.76 -1.69 9.54
CA GLY A 522 -0.92 -2.59 8.79
C GLY A 522 -1.65 -3.89 8.46
N GLU A 523 -1.61 -4.31 7.21
CA GLU A 523 -1.92 -5.68 6.88
C GLU A 523 -0.66 -6.52 7.23
N ASP A 524 -0.74 -7.22 8.34
CA ASP A 524 0.34 -7.99 8.94
C ASP A 524 0.03 -9.50 8.96
N LEU A 525 -0.56 -9.98 7.87
CA LEU A 525 -0.86 -11.40 7.67
C LEU A 525 0.35 -12.14 7.09
N GLY A 526 0.42 -13.46 7.32
CA GLY A 526 1.48 -14.31 6.78
C GLY A 526 2.48 -14.80 7.82
N VAL A 527 3.69 -15.15 7.35
CA VAL A 527 4.76 -15.72 8.21
C VAL A 527 5.78 -14.65 8.59
N PHE A 528 5.86 -14.35 9.86
CA PHE A 528 6.78 -13.34 10.41
C PHE A 528 7.23 -13.72 11.83
N GLU A 529 8.26 -13.05 12.31
CA GLU A 529 8.75 -13.22 13.67
C GLU A 529 7.81 -12.47 14.67
N PRO A 530 7.49 -13.07 15.83
CA PRO A 530 6.52 -12.48 16.78
C PRO A 530 6.83 -11.04 17.21
N TRP A 531 8.12 -10.69 17.33
CA TRP A 531 8.54 -9.33 17.71
C TRP A 531 8.04 -8.22 16.76
N VAL A 532 7.74 -8.56 15.49
CA VAL A 532 7.29 -7.58 14.49
C VAL A 532 5.94 -6.98 14.89
N GLN A 533 5.00 -7.82 15.35
CA GLN A 533 3.69 -7.34 15.82
C GLN A 533 3.81 -6.52 17.11
N GLU A 534 4.67 -6.94 18.02
CA GLU A 534 4.96 -6.21 19.26
C GLU A 534 5.52 -4.80 18.91
N TYR A 535 6.52 -4.76 18.03
CA TYR A 535 7.12 -3.51 17.55
C TYR A 535 6.08 -2.57 16.89
N LEU A 536 5.25 -3.09 15.97
CA LEU A 536 4.19 -2.29 15.35
C LEU A 536 3.22 -1.74 16.39
N GLY A 537 2.81 -2.56 17.37
CA GLY A 537 1.98 -2.15 18.49
C GLY A 537 2.63 -1.07 19.36
N GLU A 538 3.92 -1.17 19.67
CA GLU A 538 4.69 -0.14 20.37
C GLU A 538 4.72 1.17 19.58
N ARG A 539 4.87 1.11 18.26
CA ARG A 539 4.84 2.29 17.39
C ARG A 539 3.45 2.89 17.19
N GLY A 540 2.40 2.26 17.73
CA GLY A 540 1.01 2.72 17.59
C GLY A 540 0.41 2.40 16.22
N VAL A 541 0.97 1.47 15.48
CA VAL A 541 0.42 0.94 14.24
C VAL A 541 -0.53 -0.20 14.57
N LEU A 542 -1.76 -0.15 14.06
CA LEU A 542 -2.74 -1.20 14.24
C LEU A 542 -2.43 -2.36 13.31
N GLY A 543 -2.67 -3.60 13.79
CA GLY A 543 -2.63 -4.77 12.93
C GLY A 543 -3.98 -5.09 12.29
N THR A 544 -4.06 -6.24 11.61
CA THR A 544 -5.29 -6.76 10.99
C THR A 544 -5.59 -8.15 11.54
N ASN A 545 -6.84 -8.39 11.98
CA ASN A 545 -7.34 -9.71 12.31
C ASN A 545 -8.46 -10.06 11.32
N ILE A 546 -8.39 -11.25 10.71
CA ILE A 546 -9.44 -11.78 9.84
C ILE A 546 -10.02 -13.03 10.49
N LEU A 547 -11.32 -13.05 10.73
CA LEU A 547 -12.00 -14.12 11.46
C LEU A 547 -11.62 -15.52 10.96
N TRP A 548 -11.56 -15.70 9.65
CA TRP A 548 -11.24 -16.99 9.03
C TRP A 548 -9.79 -17.44 9.25
N PHE A 549 -8.89 -16.54 9.67
CA PHE A 549 -7.48 -16.86 9.91
C PHE A 549 -7.13 -16.96 11.39
N GLU A 550 -8.04 -16.58 12.27
CA GLU A 550 -7.81 -16.59 13.72
C GLU A 550 -8.08 -17.99 14.31
N HIS A 551 -7.05 -18.83 14.29
CA HIS A 551 -7.08 -20.20 14.77
C HIS A 551 -6.03 -20.43 15.86
N THR A 552 -6.33 -21.40 16.73
CA THR A 552 -5.38 -22.02 17.65
C THR A 552 -5.09 -23.44 17.15
N GLY A 553 -4.18 -24.16 17.82
CA GLY A 553 -3.95 -25.59 17.51
C GLY A 553 -5.18 -26.50 17.78
N THR A 554 -6.24 -25.97 18.42
CA THR A 554 -7.43 -26.73 18.81
C THR A 554 -8.71 -26.27 18.10
N GLY A 555 -8.65 -25.21 17.28
CA GLY A 555 -9.82 -24.68 16.57
C GLY A 555 -9.84 -23.14 16.46
N PRO A 556 -10.98 -22.55 16.07
CA PRO A 556 -11.12 -21.10 15.99
C PRO A 556 -10.83 -20.41 17.34
N ARG A 557 -10.15 -19.28 17.27
CA ARG A 557 -9.80 -18.46 18.44
C ARG A 557 -11.04 -17.86 19.08
N ALA A 558 -11.09 -17.86 20.43
CA ALA A 558 -12.14 -17.18 21.16
C ALA A 558 -12.05 -15.64 20.95
N PRO A 559 -13.17 -14.91 20.91
CA PRO A 559 -13.14 -13.49 20.58
C PRO A 559 -12.32 -12.67 21.59
N GLU A 560 -12.29 -13.06 22.85
CA GLU A 560 -11.53 -12.40 23.91
C GLU A 560 -10.01 -12.48 23.73
N GLU A 561 -9.54 -13.41 22.90
CA GLU A 561 -8.11 -13.66 22.63
C GLU A 561 -7.59 -12.89 21.42
N TYR A 562 -8.43 -12.15 20.73
CA TYR A 562 -8.02 -11.33 19.58
C TYR A 562 -7.17 -10.15 20.04
N ARG A 563 -6.33 -9.65 19.15
CA ARG A 563 -5.51 -8.46 19.43
C ARG A 563 -6.40 -7.22 19.58
N ALA A 564 -6.17 -6.43 20.63
CA ALA A 564 -6.87 -5.18 20.84
C ALA A 564 -6.45 -4.10 19.84
N GLY A 565 -5.15 -3.94 19.60
CA GLY A 565 -4.59 -2.95 18.67
C GLY A 565 -4.71 -3.37 17.20
N ALA A 566 -5.93 -3.62 16.73
CA ALA A 566 -6.17 -4.11 15.37
C ALA A 566 -7.49 -3.61 14.76
N LEU A 567 -7.56 -3.67 13.44
CA LEU A 567 -8.78 -3.75 12.66
C LEU A 567 -9.20 -5.22 12.56
N THR A 568 -10.34 -5.58 13.10
CA THR A 568 -10.90 -6.92 12.99
C THR A 568 -12.06 -6.94 12.00
N THR A 569 -12.03 -7.89 11.07
CA THR A 569 -13.04 -8.08 10.05
C THR A 569 -13.37 -9.56 9.85
N VAL A 570 -14.50 -9.87 9.21
CA VAL A 570 -14.84 -11.24 8.82
C VAL A 570 -13.99 -11.68 7.63
N ASN A 571 -13.86 -10.84 6.60
CA ASN A 571 -13.11 -11.15 5.38
C ASN A 571 -12.38 -9.92 4.82
N THR A 572 -11.66 -10.11 3.70
CA THR A 572 -11.06 -9.07 2.87
C THR A 572 -11.50 -9.22 1.41
N HIS A 573 -11.01 -8.34 0.53
CA HIS A 573 -11.25 -8.43 -0.91
C HIS A 573 -10.58 -9.65 -1.60
N ASP A 574 -9.61 -10.30 -0.94
CA ASP A 574 -8.92 -11.52 -1.41
C ASP A 574 -9.62 -12.81 -0.97
N LEU A 575 -10.66 -12.68 -0.17
CA LEU A 575 -11.53 -13.79 0.25
C LEU A 575 -12.92 -13.62 -0.37
N PRO A 576 -13.65 -14.73 -0.56
CA PRO A 576 -15.05 -14.63 -0.94
C PRO A 576 -15.82 -13.85 0.13
N PRO A 577 -16.87 -13.10 -0.26
CA PRO A 577 -17.83 -12.60 0.70
C PRO A 577 -18.36 -13.72 1.60
N ALA A 578 -18.75 -13.41 2.82
CA ALA A 578 -19.13 -14.39 3.83
C ALA A 578 -20.21 -15.37 3.33
N ALA A 579 -21.16 -14.88 2.54
CA ALA A 579 -22.22 -15.73 1.97
C ALA A 579 -21.66 -16.78 0.98
N GLY A 580 -20.71 -16.41 0.12
CA GLY A 580 -20.04 -17.32 -0.81
C GLY A 580 -19.09 -18.30 -0.08
N TYR A 581 -18.41 -17.81 0.96
CA TYR A 581 -17.54 -18.64 1.80
C TYR A 581 -18.34 -19.72 2.54
N LEU A 582 -19.45 -19.35 3.16
CA LEU A 582 -20.34 -20.28 3.86
C LEU A 582 -20.91 -21.35 2.92
N ALA A 583 -21.09 -21.03 1.65
CA ALA A 583 -21.52 -22.00 0.62
C ALA A 583 -20.39 -22.89 0.08
N GLY A 584 -19.12 -22.63 0.43
CA GLY A 584 -17.98 -23.39 -0.09
C GLY A 584 -17.61 -23.08 -1.55
N GLU A 585 -18.17 -22.02 -2.14
CA GLU A 585 -18.00 -21.67 -3.56
C GLU A 585 -16.53 -21.43 -3.96
N HIS A 586 -15.70 -21.00 -3.03
CA HIS A 586 -14.28 -20.74 -3.24
C HIS A 586 -13.47 -22.02 -3.51
N VAL A 587 -13.86 -23.16 -2.95
CA VAL A 587 -13.19 -24.45 -3.22
C VAL A 587 -13.47 -24.87 -4.66
N GLU A 588 -14.74 -24.79 -5.10
CA GLU A 588 -15.13 -25.09 -6.46
C GLU A 588 -14.48 -24.16 -7.48
N LEU A 589 -14.43 -22.87 -7.15
CA LEU A 589 -13.77 -21.87 -7.98
C LEU A 589 -12.28 -22.19 -8.16
N ARG A 590 -11.56 -22.47 -7.06
CA ARG A 590 -10.13 -22.81 -7.11
C ARG A 590 -9.87 -24.11 -7.87
N ASP A 591 -10.75 -25.12 -7.72
CA ASP A 591 -10.67 -26.35 -8.49
C ASP A 591 -10.84 -26.08 -9.99
N SER A 592 -11.88 -25.33 -10.38
CA SER A 592 -12.15 -24.98 -11.77
C SER A 592 -11.02 -24.19 -12.45
N LEU A 593 -10.24 -23.44 -11.66
CA LEU A 593 -9.10 -22.64 -12.10
C LEU A 593 -7.76 -23.40 -12.01
N GLY A 594 -7.77 -24.65 -11.55
CA GLY A 594 -6.55 -25.45 -11.42
C GLY A 594 -5.57 -24.96 -10.35
N LEU A 595 -6.05 -24.27 -9.31
CA LEU A 595 -5.24 -23.67 -8.26
C LEU A 595 -5.01 -24.61 -7.06
N LEU A 596 -5.69 -25.75 -7.01
CA LEU A 596 -5.53 -26.71 -5.93
C LEU A 596 -4.31 -27.61 -6.18
N SER A 597 -3.58 -27.89 -5.11
CA SER A 597 -2.44 -28.82 -5.11
C SER A 597 -2.78 -30.17 -4.45
N ARG A 598 -3.89 -30.24 -3.73
CA ARG A 598 -4.47 -31.47 -3.16
C ARG A 598 -5.74 -31.84 -3.92
N PRO A 599 -6.18 -33.12 -3.83
CA PRO A 599 -7.46 -33.52 -4.39
C PRO A 599 -8.60 -32.64 -3.86
N VAL A 600 -9.54 -32.26 -4.73
CA VAL A 600 -10.65 -31.36 -4.39
C VAL A 600 -11.52 -31.90 -3.25
N GLU A 601 -11.66 -33.20 -3.14
CA GLU A 601 -12.43 -33.84 -2.05
C GLU A 601 -11.78 -33.62 -0.68
N GLU A 602 -10.44 -33.62 -0.61
CA GLU A 602 -9.70 -33.31 0.62
C GLU A 602 -9.85 -31.84 0.99
N GLU A 603 -9.82 -30.94 0.01
CA GLU A 603 -10.03 -29.50 0.23
C GLU A 603 -11.46 -29.23 0.71
N ARG A 604 -12.48 -29.85 0.09
CA ARG A 604 -13.88 -29.75 0.53
C ARG A 604 -14.07 -30.25 1.97
N ALA A 605 -13.46 -31.36 2.31
CA ALA A 605 -13.56 -31.91 3.67
C ALA A 605 -12.90 -31.00 4.70
N ALA A 606 -11.72 -30.46 4.40
CA ALA A 606 -10.99 -29.53 5.26
C ALA A 606 -11.74 -28.22 5.46
N ASP A 607 -12.27 -27.63 4.35
CA ASP A 607 -13.06 -26.41 4.37
C ASP A 607 -14.37 -26.61 5.18
N THR A 608 -15.07 -27.71 4.94
CA THR A 608 -16.29 -28.03 5.68
C THR A 608 -16.01 -28.14 7.18
N ALA A 609 -14.95 -28.84 7.56
CA ALA A 609 -14.55 -28.97 8.97
C ALA A 609 -14.23 -27.59 9.60
N ALA A 610 -13.50 -26.73 8.90
CA ALA A 610 -13.16 -25.38 9.36
C ALA A 610 -14.43 -24.51 9.54
N ARG A 611 -15.32 -24.49 8.55
CA ARG A 611 -16.60 -23.78 8.66
C ARG A 611 -17.47 -24.27 9.82
N GLN A 612 -17.60 -25.59 9.97
CA GLN A 612 -18.38 -26.21 11.08
C GLN A 612 -17.78 -25.87 12.45
N ALA A 613 -16.46 -25.77 12.58
CA ALA A 613 -15.82 -25.35 13.82
C ALA A 613 -16.21 -23.89 14.17
N VAL A 614 -16.21 -22.98 13.22
CA VAL A 614 -16.66 -21.58 13.42
C VAL A 614 -18.14 -21.54 13.79
N LEU A 615 -19.01 -22.25 13.06
CA LEU A 615 -20.45 -22.31 13.37
C LEU A 615 -20.72 -22.86 14.77
N SER A 616 -19.98 -23.89 15.18
CA SER A 616 -20.06 -24.46 16.51
C SER A 616 -19.64 -23.46 17.59
N LEU A 617 -18.59 -22.66 17.33
CA LEU A 617 -18.19 -21.58 18.22
C LEU A 617 -19.28 -20.51 18.32
N LEU A 618 -19.89 -20.08 17.23
CA LEU A 618 -21.00 -19.11 17.24
C LEU A 618 -22.22 -19.63 18.06
N ARG A 619 -22.56 -20.92 17.91
CA ARG A 619 -23.64 -21.56 18.71
C ARG A 619 -23.29 -21.61 20.19
N SER A 620 -22.07 -22.02 20.53
CA SER A 620 -21.61 -22.07 21.93
C SER A 620 -21.62 -20.69 22.61
N ARG A 621 -21.54 -19.63 21.81
CA ARG A 621 -21.61 -18.23 22.27
C ARG A 621 -23.03 -17.65 22.22
N GLY A 622 -24.03 -18.45 21.86
CA GLY A 622 -25.42 -18.02 21.77
C GLY A 622 -25.73 -17.03 20.66
N LEU A 623 -24.89 -17.02 19.60
CA LEU A 623 -25.05 -16.16 18.41
C LEU A 623 -25.84 -16.84 17.30
N LEU A 624 -25.93 -18.16 17.32
CA LEU A 624 -26.77 -18.97 16.45
C LEU A 624 -27.60 -19.95 17.28
N PRO A 625 -28.77 -20.37 16.79
CA PRO A 625 -29.58 -21.43 17.44
C PRO A 625 -28.79 -22.74 17.53
N ASP A 626 -29.15 -23.58 18.52
CA ASP A 626 -28.58 -24.91 18.60
C ASP A 626 -29.03 -25.77 17.40
N ALA A 627 -28.08 -26.48 16.81
CA ALA A 627 -28.31 -27.27 15.59
C ALA A 627 -29.13 -28.56 15.81
N GLY A 628 -29.41 -28.96 17.06
CA GLY A 628 -29.98 -30.26 17.34
C GLY A 628 -29.13 -31.41 16.82
N ASN A 629 -29.72 -32.32 16.05
CA ASN A 629 -28.99 -33.43 15.40
C ASN A 629 -28.47 -33.07 13.98
N ASP A 630 -28.77 -31.88 13.46
CA ASP A 630 -28.38 -31.45 12.13
C ASP A 630 -27.39 -30.29 12.22
N ALA A 631 -26.13 -30.57 11.87
CA ALA A 631 -25.04 -29.60 11.98
C ALA A 631 -25.25 -28.34 11.11
N ASP A 632 -26.05 -28.44 10.06
CA ASP A 632 -26.39 -27.35 9.14
C ASP A 632 -27.76 -26.69 9.44
N ALA A 633 -28.46 -27.16 10.49
CA ALA A 633 -29.75 -26.59 10.87
C ALA A 633 -29.63 -25.07 11.15
N GLY A 634 -30.45 -24.28 10.47
CA GLY A 634 -30.53 -22.84 10.60
C GLY A 634 -29.52 -22.05 9.76
N VAL A 635 -28.66 -22.70 8.97
CA VAL A 635 -27.69 -22.02 8.07
C VAL A 635 -28.16 -22.04 6.62
N ASP A 636 -29.06 -22.96 6.28
CA ASP A 636 -29.55 -23.15 4.91
C ASP A 636 -30.56 -22.10 4.47
N GLY A 637 -30.54 -21.82 3.16
CA GLY A 637 -31.42 -20.87 2.51
C GLY A 637 -31.02 -19.39 2.73
N PRO A 638 -31.64 -18.48 1.97
CA PRO A 638 -31.26 -17.07 1.95
C PRO A 638 -31.35 -16.36 3.32
N GLU A 639 -32.30 -16.78 4.16
CA GLU A 639 -32.51 -16.20 5.49
C GLU A 639 -31.51 -16.76 6.52
N GLY A 640 -31.22 -18.07 6.49
CA GLY A 640 -30.23 -18.70 7.35
C GLY A 640 -28.83 -18.14 7.09
N VAL A 641 -28.47 -18.00 5.80
CA VAL A 641 -27.20 -17.36 5.40
C VAL A 641 -27.14 -15.91 5.93
N ARG A 642 -28.20 -15.11 5.82
CA ARG A 642 -28.24 -13.74 6.35
C ARG A 642 -28.01 -13.72 7.85
N GLN A 643 -28.71 -14.54 8.61
CA GLN A 643 -28.58 -14.62 10.07
C GLN A 643 -27.18 -15.08 10.47
N THR A 644 -26.57 -16.00 9.71
CA THR A 644 -25.20 -16.45 9.96
C THR A 644 -24.19 -15.33 9.71
N VAL A 645 -24.35 -14.56 8.64
CA VAL A 645 -23.48 -13.38 8.38
C VAL A 645 -23.60 -12.36 9.52
N GLU A 646 -24.85 -12.05 9.96
CA GLU A 646 -25.06 -11.17 11.11
C GLU A 646 -24.41 -11.72 12.41
N ALA A 647 -24.47 -13.04 12.64
CA ALA A 647 -23.82 -13.68 13.77
C ALA A 647 -22.28 -13.62 13.71
N LEU A 648 -21.68 -13.74 12.51
CA LEU A 648 -20.23 -13.53 12.33
C LEU A 648 -19.81 -12.12 12.72
N TYR A 649 -20.59 -11.11 12.30
CA TYR A 649 -20.31 -9.72 12.65
C TYR A 649 -20.59 -9.44 14.13
N ALA A 650 -21.67 -10.00 14.71
CA ALA A 650 -21.89 -9.94 16.15
C ALA A 650 -20.77 -10.60 16.96
N PHE A 651 -20.15 -11.65 16.43
CA PHE A 651 -18.99 -12.28 17.06
C PHE A 651 -17.79 -11.35 17.11
N ILE A 652 -17.44 -10.69 15.99
CA ILE A 652 -16.28 -9.77 15.99
C ILE A 652 -16.49 -8.54 16.89
N THR A 653 -17.74 -8.13 17.20
CA THR A 653 -17.99 -7.06 18.17
C THR A 653 -17.60 -7.45 19.60
N ARG A 654 -17.50 -8.75 19.90
CA ARG A 654 -17.06 -9.26 21.20
C ARG A 654 -15.54 -9.30 21.36
N THR A 655 -14.77 -9.02 20.31
CA THR A 655 -13.31 -8.93 20.38
C THR A 655 -12.89 -7.62 21.07
N PRO A 656 -11.69 -7.55 21.66
CA PRO A 656 -11.16 -6.30 22.23
C PRO A 656 -10.66 -5.31 21.18
N SER A 657 -10.75 -5.61 19.90
CA SER A 657 -10.18 -4.83 18.81
C SER A 657 -10.80 -3.43 18.72
N VAL A 658 -9.95 -2.43 18.50
CA VAL A 658 -10.34 -1.01 18.52
C VAL A 658 -11.09 -0.57 17.26
N LEU A 659 -10.86 -1.24 16.13
CA LEU A 659 -11.58 -1.02 14.86
C LEU A 659 -12.25 -2.32 14.39
N LEU A 660 -13.48 -2.19 13.89
CA LEU A 660 -14.26 -3.30 13.32
C LEU A 660 -14.63 -2.95 11.89
N GLY A 661 -14.24 -3.80 10.94
CA GLY A 661 -14.50 -3.62 9.50
C GLY A 661 -15.69 -4.45 9.05
N VAL A 662 -16.64 -3.83 8.38
CA VAL A 662 -17.76 -4.48 7.70
C VAL A 662 -17.58 -4.42 6.21
N SER A 663 -17.42 -5.56 5.55
CA SER A 663 -17.37 -5.61 4.10
C SER A 663 -18.71 -5.20 3.50
N LEU A 664 -18.70 -4.25 2.58
CA LEU A 664 -19.92 -3.80 1.92
C LEU A 664 -20.54 -4.92 1.08
N THR A 665 -19.73 -5.84 0.55
CA THR A 665 -20.21 -7.05 -0.16
C THR A 665 -21.05 -7.94 0.75
N ASP A 666 -20.63 -8.15 1.99
CA ASP A 666 -21.40 -8.90 2.98
C ASP A 666 -22.67 -8.18 3.39
N ALA A 667 -22.58 -6.85 3.56
CA ALA A 667 -23.72 -6.04 3.97
C ALA A 667 -24.87 -6.05 2.97
N VAL A 668 -24.58 -6.25 1.66
CA VAL A 668 -25.62 -6.36 0.62
C VAL A 668 -25.93 -7.80 0.21
N GLY A 669 -25.11 -8.77 0.62
CA GLY A 669 -25.28 -10.19 0.33
C GLY A 669 -24.69 -10.65 -1.00
N GLU A 670 -23.66 -9.93 -1.52
CA GLU A 670 -22.85 -10.38 -2.67
C GLU A 670 -22.14 -11.71 -2.33
N ARG A 671 -21.98 -12.58 -3.31
CA ARG A 671 -21.35 -13.90 -3.13
C ARG A 671 -20.04 -14.03 -3.90
N ARG A 672 -19.90 -13.29 -5.00
CA ARG A 672 -18.75 -13.40 -5.92
C ARG A 672 -17.54 -12.73 -5.31
N THR A 673 -16.41 -13.41 -5.36
CA THR A 673 -15.13 -12.89 -4.91
C THR A 673 -14.69 -11.69 -5.76
N GLN A 674 -14.09 -10.67 -5.14
CA GLN A 674 -13.62 -9.47 -5.86
C GLN A 674 -12.27 -9.73 -6.53
N ASN A 675 -11.43 -10.52 -5.87
CA ASN A 675 -10.15 -10.97 -6.37
C ASN A 675 -9.95 -12.45 -6.02
N GLN A 676 -9.45 -13.22 -6.99
CA GLN A 676 -9.01 -14.59 -6.80
C GLN A 676 -7.47 -14.62 -6.91
N PRO A 677 -6.74 -14.66 -5.78
CA PRO A 677 -5.29 -14.74 -5.80
C PRO A 677 -4.78 -15.92 -6.64
N GLY A 678 -3.67 -15.70 -7.37
CA GLY A 678 -3.10 -16.70 -8.25
C GLY A 678 -3.68 -16.71 -9.67
N THR A 679 -4.58 -15.78 -10.00
CA THR A 679 -5.13 -15.62 -11.36
C THR A 679 -4.88 -14.21 -11.90
N SER A 680 -4.90 -14.06 -13.21
CA SER A 680 -4.85 -12.78 -13.92
C SER A 680 -6.17 -12.55 -14.69
N ASP A 681 -6.27 -13.07 -15.92
CA ASP A 681 -7.44 -12.93 -16.78
C ASP A 681 -8.39 -14.15 -16.72
N GLU A 682 -7.97 -15.23 -16.05
CA GLU A 682 -8.73 -16.46 -15.89
C GLU A 682 -10.00 -16.27 -15.04
N TYR A 683 -9.95 -15.29 -14.13
CA TYR A 683 -11.08 -14.82 -13.33
C TYR A 683 -11.26 -13.31 -13.56
N PRO A 684 -12.48 -12.76 -13.52
CA PRO A 684 -12.73 -11.33 -13.71
C PRO A 684 -12.34 -10.49 -12.48
N ASN A 685 -11.07 -10.63 -12.05
CA ASN A 685 -10.52 -9.90 -10.92
C ASN A 685 -10.77 -8.39 -11.02
N TRP A 686 -11.23 -7.79 -9.92
CA TRP A 686 -11.46 -6.36 -9.79
C TRP A 686 -12.53 -5.79 -10.74
N ARG A 687 -13.30 -6.67 -11.41
CA ARG A 687 -14.35 -6.31 -12.39
C ARG A 687 -15.76 -6.69 -11.93
N ILE A 688 -15.89 -7.17 -10.69
CA ILE A 688 -17.16 -7.59 -10.12
C ILE A 688 -17.94 -6.38 -9.62
N PRO A 689 -19.15 -6.10 -10.15
CA PRO A 689 -20.02 -5.08 -9.60
C PRO A 689 -20.63 -5.53 -8.27
N LEU A 690 -21.04 -4.58 -7.44
CA LEU A 690 -21.78 -4.87 -6.21
C LEU A 690 -23.18 -5.33 -6.54
N CYS A 691 -23.54 -6.56 -6.12
CA CYS A 691 -24.87 -7.15 -6.34
C CYS A 691 -25.46 -7.68 -5.04
N GLY A 692 -26.76 -7.84 -5.04
CA GLY A 692 -27.50 -8.54 -4.00
C GLY A 692 -27.48 -10.07 -4.19
N PRO A 693 -28.07 -10.83 -3.25
CA PRO A 693 -28.11 -12.28 -3.32
C PRO A 693 -28.95 -12.82 -4.49
N ASP A 694 -29.76 -11.97 -5.10
CA ASP A 694 -30.56 -12.25 -6.29
C ASP A 694 -29.80 -12.01 -7.61
N GLY A 695 -28.54 -11.57 -7.51
CA GLY A 695 -27.68 -11.25 -8.64
C GLY A 695 -27.97 -9.90 -9.31
N HIS A 696 -28.88 -9.10 -8.77
CA HIS A 696 -29.13 -7.75 -9.29
C HIS A 696 -28.14 -6.73 -8.69
N ALA A 697 -27.74 -5.78 -9.53
CA ALA A 697 -26.84 -4.72 -9.09
C ALA A 697 -27.47 -3.88 -7.97
N VAL A 698 -26.70 -3.63 -6.92
CA VAL A 698 -27.06 -2.74 -5.80
C VAL A 698 -26.33 -1.42 -6.01
N LEU A 699 -27.10 -0.34 -6.15
CA LEU A 699 -26.56 1.00 -6.23
C LEU A 699 -26.50 1.66 -4.85
N LEU A 700 -25.68 2.69 -4.73
CA LEU A 700 -25.62 3.52 -3.54
C LEU A 700 -26.99 4.13 -3.18
N ASP A 701 -27.77 4.50 -4.22
CA ASP A 701 -29.16 4.99 -4.08
C ASP A 701 -30.10 3.97 -3.42
N ASP A 702 -29.80 2.68 -3.54
CA ASP A 702 -30.63 1.60 -3.00
C ASP A 702 -30.29 1.29 -1.52
N LEU A 703 -29.09 1.64 -1.02
CA LEU A 703 -28.63 1.31 0.32
C LEU A 703 -29.55 1.86 1.43
N PRO A 704 -30.13 3.08 1.35
CA PRO A 704 -31.01 3.59 2.39
C PRO A 704 -32.24 2.73 2.68
N VAL A 705 -32.67 1.91 1.70
CA VAL A 705 -33.82 1.02 1.81
C VAL A 705 -33.45 -0.47 1.76
N ASN A 706 -32.17 -0.78 1.61
CA ASN A 706 -31.69 -2.16 1.60
C ASN A 706 -31.76 -2.76 3.00
N GLN A 707 -32.59 -3.78 3.15
CA GLN A 707 -32.85 -4.38 4.46
C GLN A 707 -31.64 -5.04 5.09
N ARG A 708 -30.80 -5.73 4.30
CA ARG A 708 -29.57 -6.40 4.77
C ARG A 708 -28.54 -5.39 5.25
N PHE A 709 -28.29 -4.36 4.44
CA PHE A 709 -27.37 -3.28 4.78
C PHE A 709 -27.80 -2.57 6.07
N ASN A 710 -29.08 -2.23 6.17
CA ASN A 710 -29.61 -1.54 7.36
C ASN A 710 -29.54 -2.44 8.61
N ALA A 711 -29.94 -3.72 8.52
CA ALA A 711 -29.91 -4.64 9.66
C ALA A 711 -28.49 -4.85 10.19
N LEU A 712 -27.52 -5.10 9.29
CA LEU A 712 -26.13 -5.29 9.68
C LEU A 712 -25.51 -4.01 10.24
N SER A 713 -25.77 -2.85 9.63
CA SER A 713 -25.29 -1.57 10.12
C SER A 713 -25.85 -1.18 11.49
N GLU A 714 -27.12 -1.51 11.75
CA GLU A 714 -27.77 -1.29 13.04
C GLU A 714 -27.20 -2.19 14.12
N LEU A 715 -27.01 -3.48 13.82
CA LEU A 715 -26.31 -4.44 14.68
C LEU A 715 -24.93 -3.91 15.11
N MET A 716 -24.14 -3.44 14.14
CA MET A 716 -22.82 -2.88 14.43
C MET A 716 -22.89 -1.62 15.30
N ARG A 717 -23.82 -0.73 15.03
CA ARG A 717 -24.04 0.49 15.81
C ARG A 717 -24.42 0.22 17.27
N GLU A 718 -25.23 -0.82 17.51
CA GLU A 718 -25.70 -1.17 18.83
C GLU A 718 -24.64 -1.89 19.67
N LEU A 719 -23.77 -2.66 19.04
CA LEU A 719 -22.81 -3.53 19.73
C LEU A 719 -21.39 -2.94 19.79
N THR A 720 -21.11 -1.81 19.12
CA THR A 720 -19.81 -1.12 19.15
C THR A 720 -19.84 0.11 20.02
#